data_1961fc5c2afe68fc0a77b50e6036e9bd
#
_entry.id   1961fc5c2afe68fc0a77b50e6036e9bd
#
_cell.length_a   1.000
_cell.length_b   1.000
_cell.length_c   1.000
_cell.angle_alpha   90.00
_cell.angle_beta   90.00
_cell.angle_gamma   90.00
#
_symmetry.space_group_name_H-M   'P 1'
#
loop_
_entity.id
_entity.type
_entity.pdbx_description
1 polymer ?
#
loop_
_entity_poly.entity_id
_entity_poly.type
_entity_poly.pdbx_seq_one_letter_code
_entity_poly.pdbx_strand_id
1 'polypeptide(L)'
;ACGRPIRGNVMFLGGPLHFLPELRGAFERTLADQVDSFTCPGDAQLYVAVGAALMASGQPVTLAELSTRLATRKSLSLATSRMRPLFSDDDELAAFRERHARATIPRTGWPEPPAASVAQSPDDVDDPASAVESAADGAHCDPTADSAAAVGTTGPDAVGTGAVEEGAESPDPAESSESSDAAPRVDCFLGIDAGSTTIKAVVLDEDGNIVWEHYAGNEGDPVTAAVEILRRIHVEMPEHVRIVRSCVTGYGESIVKAALHIDEGVVETMAHYRAAARLNPEVTSVIDIGGQDMKYLRIRGGAIDSISVNEACSAGCGSFLQTFAQSMGQTVQEFAEAALKAERPVDLGSRCTVFMNSSVKQAQKEAATPGEISAGLSYSVVRNALYKVIKLRDADQLGDHVSVQGGTFLNDAVLRAFELLTGREVVRPDVAGLMGCLGAALTARETYDGVPSTLMTLAELSRFSLTTETAVCKLCQNHCKLTITTFSDGQRHVSGNRCERGATQERRAKKSDMPNLYDYKYRRTFAYRRLRRGQDTRGEIGVPRVLGMYENYPLWFTILTQLGFRVMISGRSNHELFESGMDSIPSENVCYPAKLAHGHVKSLIDKGIKTIWFPCVFYERKLVDRADDHFNCPIVATYPEVIRTNV
;
A
#
# COMPACT_ATOMS: atom_id res chain seq x y z
N ALA A 1 31.71 -5.24 -11.78
CA ALA A 1 32.83 -5.92 -12.47
C ALA A 1 32.61 -7.44 -12.63
N CYS A 2 31.43 -7.95 -12.25
CA CYS A 2 31.09 -9.39 -12.37
C CYS A 2 32.19 -10.32 -11.83
N GLY A 3 32.76 -10.00 -10.67
CA GLY A 3 33.83 -10.77 -10.02
C GLY A 3 35.24 -10.58 -10.62
N ARG A 4 35.41 -9.73 -11.64
CA ARG A 4 36.73 -9.41 -12.17
C ARG A 4 37.34 -8.22 -11.43
N PRO A 5 38.62 -8.29 -10.99
CA PRO A 5 39.27 -7.18 -10.34
C PRO A 5 39.43 -5.99 -11.30
N ILE A 6 39.14 -4.78 -10.81
CA ILE A 6 39.41 -3.53 -11.52
C ILE A 6 40.85 -3.13 -11.15
N ARG A 7 41.73 -2.99 -12.14
CA ARG A 7 43.14 -2.67 -11.95
C ARG A 7 43.65 -1.66 -12.98
N GLY A 8 44.78 -1.03 -12.69
CA GLY A 8 45.42 -0.07 -13.58
C GLY A 8 44.73 1.31 -13.53
N ASN A 9 44.79 2.07 -14.63
CA ASN A 9 44.24 3.41 -14.71
C ASN A 9 42.74 3.35 -15.02
N VAL A 10 41.91 3.91 -14.19
CA VAL A 10 40.45 3.93 -14.33
C VAL A 10 39.96 5.29 -14.80
N MET A 11 39.19 5.33 -15.87
CA MET A 11 38.55 6.52 -16.36
C MET A 11 37.05 6.50 -16.10
N PHE A 12 36.52 7.52 -15.44
CA PHE A 12 35.10 7.70 -15.20
C PHE A 12 34.44 8.37 -16.37
N LEU A 13 33.49 7.70 -17.03
CA LEU A 13 32.76 8.21 -18.18
C LEU A 13 31.24 8.08 -17.98
N GLY A 14 30.50 8.92 -18.70
CA GLY A 14 29.05 8.90 -18.67
C GLY A 14 28.43 9.86 -17.66
N GLY A 15 27.16 10.16 -17.83
CA GLY A 15 26.44 11.19 -17.06
C GLY A 15 26.50 10.99 -15.54
N PRO A 16 26.14 9.83 -14.97
CA PRO A 16 26.17 9.65 -13.52
C PRO A 16 27.52 9.91 -12.88
N LEU A 17 28.60 9.43 -13.49
CA LEU A 17 29.96 9.62 -12.96
C LEU A 17 30.50 11.03 -13.24
N HIS A 18 29.97 11.75 -14.24
CA HIS A 18 30.31 13.14 -14.50
C HIS A 18 29.63 14.10 -13.50
N PHE A 19 28.29 13.93 -13.28
CA PHE A 19 27.49 14.87 -12.50
C PHE A 19 27.44 14.60 -11.01
N LEU A 20 27.80 13.39 -10.54
CA LEU A 20 27.70 12.99 -9.14
C LEU A 20 29.10 12.78 -8.52
N PRO A 21 29.72 13.83 -7.95
CA PRO A 21 31.06 13.76 -7.36
C PRO A 21 31.12 12.77 -6.18
N GLU A 22 30.05 12.65 -5.38
CA GLU A 22 29.99 11.70 -4.27
C GLU A 22 30.05 10.24 -4.74
N LEU A 23 29.42 9.94 -5.89
CA LEU A 23 29.49 8.63 -6.51
C LEU A 23 30.93 8.32 -6.95
N ARG A 24 31.63 9.27 -7.56
CA ARG A 24 33.07 9.11 -7.91
C ARG A 24 33.91 8.86 -6.66
N GLY A 25 33.76 9.70 -5.65
CA GLY A 25 34.48 9.56 -4.38
C GLY A 25 34.22 8.22 -3.69
N ALA A 26 33.01 7.65 -3.82
CA ALA A 26 32.72 6.30 -3.33
C ALA A 26 33.54 5.24 -4.09
N PHE A 27 33.61 5.31 -5.42
CA PHE A 27 34.44 4.41 -6.24
C PHE A 27 35.93 4.56 -5.90
N GLU A 28 36.43 5.78 -5.77
CA GLU A 28 37.82 6.06 -5.43
C GLU A 28 38.19 5.45 -4.07
N ARG A 29 37.39 5.65 -3.05
CA ARG A 29 37.61 5.04 -1.71
C ARG A 29 37.54 3.51 -1.74
N THR A 30 36.59 2.95 -2.50
CA THR A 30 36.40 1.49 -2.52
C THR A 30 37.50 0.75 -3.29
N LEU A 31 38.09 1.40 -4.31
CA LEU A 31 39.06 0.79 -5.20
C LEU A 31 40.50 1.32 -4.98
N ALA A 32 40.74 2.14 -3.97
CA ALA A 32 42.02 2.79 -3.72
C ALA A 32 43.22 1.83 -3.72
N ASP A 33 43.04 0.63 -3.15
CA ASP A 33 44.12 -0.38 -3.02
C ASP A 33 44.29 -1.23 -4.28
N GLN A 34 43.46 -1.06 -5.31
CA GLN A 34 43.41 -1.91 -6.49
C GLN A 34 43.70 -1.18 -7.81
N VAL A 35 43.65 0.16 -7.80
CA VAL A 35 43.71 1.02 -8.98
C VAL A 35 44.86 2.00 -8.88
N ASP A 36 45.62 2.15 -9.96
CA ASP A 36 46.81 3.01 -9.99
C ASP A 36 46.43 4.50 -10.08
N SER A 37 45.41 4.85 -10.81
CA SER A 37 44.89 6.22 -10.91
C SER A 37 43.43 6.29 -11.33
N PHE A 38 42.75 7.40 -10.97
CA PHE A 38 41.40 7.72 -11.38
C PHE A 38 41.42 9.04 -12.19
N THR A 39 40.70 9.07 -13.28
CA THR A 39 40.56 10.24 -14.14
C THR A 39 39.10 10.44 -14.52
N CYS A 40 38.57 11.64 -14.36
CA CYS A 40 37.26 12.04 -14.87
C CYS A 40 37.47 13.24 -15.81
N PRO A 41 37.39 13.03 -17.14
CA PRO A 41 37.50 14.13 -18.10
C PRO A 41 36.39 15.16 -17.94
N GLY A 42 36.66 16.45 -18.30
CA GLY A 42 35.66 17.50 -18.22
C GLY A 42 34.40 17.22 -19.05
N ASP A 43 34.56 16.49 -20.17
CA ASP A 43 33.46 16.15 -21.08
C ASP A 43 33.08 14.64 -20.98
N ALA A 44 33.25 14.04 -19.82
CA ALA A 44 33.05 12.60 -19.58
C ALA A 44 31.67 12.08 -20.07
N GLN A 45 30.63 12.92 -19.98
CA GLN A 45 29.27 12.62 -20.43
C GLN A 45 29.15 12.56 -21.97
N LEU A 46 30.05 13.19 -22.71
CA LEU A 46 30.02 13.27 -24.17
C LEU A 46 30.89 12.24 -24.89
N TYR A 47 31.68 11.46 -24.17
CA TYR A 47 32.67 10.54 -24.77
C TYR A 47 32.08 9.53 -25.73
N VAL A 48 30.84 9.07 -25.51
CA VAL A 48 30.16 8.18 -26.47
C VAL A 48 29.88 8.90 -27.79
N ALA A 49 29.44 10.15 -27.73
CA ALA A 49 29.16 10.97 -28.92
C ALA A 49 30.46 11.33 -29.65
N VAL A 50 31.52 11.69 -28.91
CA VAL A 50 32.86 11.97 -29.46
C VAL A 50 33.42 10.71 -30.13
N GLY A 51 33.33 9.54 -29.49
CA GLY A 51 33.76 8.29 -30.07
C GLY A 51 32.97 7.94 -31.35
N ALA A 52 31.67 8.15 -31.37
CA ALA A 52 30.86 7.97 -32.56
C ALA A 52 31.27 8.92 -33.70
N ALA A 53 31.55 10.19 -33.37
CA ALA A 53 32.03 11.17 -34.37
C ALA A 53 33.40 10.79 -34.93
N LEU A 54 34.32 10.33 -34.10
CA LEU A 54 35.66 9.90 -34.52
C LEU A 54 35.60 8.62 -35.37
N MET A 55 34.61 7.77 -35.17
CA MET A 55 34.41 6.55 -35.98
C MET A 55 33.52 6.78 -37.19
N ALA A 56 32.98 7.97 -37.37
CA ALA A 56 32.14 8.29 -38.52
C ALA A 56 32.93 8.13 -39.81
N SER A 57 32.46 7.23 -40.69
CA SER A 57 33.01 6.99 -42.02
C SER A 57 31.86 6.99 -43.01
N GLY A 58 32.12 7.52 -44.22
CA GLY A 58 31.12 7.52 -45.29
C GLY A 58 31.07 8.86 -46.05
N GLN A 59 30.14 8.99 -46.96
CA GLN A 59 29.92 10.21 -47.71
C GLN A 59 29.26 11.28 -46.83
N PRO A 60 29.72 12.55 -46.93
CA PRO A 60 29.08 13.65 -46.23
C PRO A 60 27.62 13.81 -46.67
N VAL A 61 26.74 13.99 -45.73
CA VAL A 61 25.32 14.23 -45.97
C VAL A 61 24.97 15.64 -45.46
N THR A 62 24.32 16.43 -46.31
CA THR A 62 23.86 17.77 -45.89
C THR A 62 22.69 17.69 -44.93
N LEU A 63 22.50 18.70 -44.08
CA LEU A 63 21.34 18.82 -43.19
C LEU A 63 20.00 18.76 -43.95
N ALA A 64 19.95 19.36 -45.16
CA ALA A 64 18.77 19.32 -46.03
C ALA A 64 18.45 17.88 -46.52
N GLU A 65 19.48 17.13 -46.95
CA GLU A 65 19.30 15.74 -47.32
C GLU A 65 18.90 14.87 -46.13
N LEU A 66 19.50 15.06 -44.95
CA LEU A 66 19.14 14.36 -43.73
C LEU A 66 17.69 14.63 -43.36
N SER A 67 17.26 15.91 -43.39
CA SER A 67 15.88 16.31 -43.13
C SER A 67 14.90 15.68 -44.12
N THR A 68 15.25 15.67 -45.42
CA THR A 68 14.42 15.04 -46.45
C THR A 68 14.32 13.52 -46.25
N ARG A 69 15.45 12.84 -45.94
CA ARG A 69 15.45 11.39 -45.64
C ARG A 69 14.62 11.05 -44.42
N LEU A 70 14.63 11.89 -43.39
CA LEU A 70 13.81 11.72 -42.19
C LEU A 70 12.31 11.93 -42.49
N ALA A 71 11.97 12.94 -43.29
CA ALA A 71 10.57 13.21 -43.68
C ALA A 71 9.98 12.17 -44.63
N THR A 72 10.81 11.53 -45.46
CA THR A 72 10.38 10.51 -46.44
C THR A 72 10.45 9.08 -45.90
N ARG A 73 10.89 8.89 -44.66
CA ARG A 73 11.04 7.55 -44.06
C ARG A 73 9.70 6.86 -43.92
N LYS A 74 9.33 6.00 -44.84
CA LYS A 74 8.23 5.05 -44.64
C LYS A 74 8.60 4.15 -43.47
N SER A 75 7.66 3.94 -42.55
CA SER A 75 7.87 3.09 -41.39
C SER A 75 8.41 1.73 -41.78
N LEU A 76 9.64 1.44 -41.38
CA LEU A 76 10.19 0.10 -41.49
C LEU A 76 9.26 -0.89 -40.77
N SER A 77 9.14 -2.11 -41.29
CA SER A 77 8.50 -3.21 -40.58
C SER A 77 9.04 -3.27 -39.16
N LEU A 78 8.19 -2.89 -38.20
CA LEU A 78 8.61 -2.74 -36.80
C LEU A 78 8.73 -4.14 -36.19
N ALA A 79 9.82 -4.37 -35.48
CA ALA A 79 10.03 -5.60 -34.72
C ALA A 79 9.04 -5.66 -33.51
N THR A 80 8.57 -4.50 -33.05
CA THR A 80 7.54 -4.41 -32.01
C THR A 80 6.15 -4.55 -32.60
N SER A 81 5.33 -5.42 -32.00
CA SER A 81 3.92 -5.55 -32.34
C SER A 81 3.17 -4.28 -31.99
N ARG A 82 2.06 -4.05 -32.70
CA ARG A 82 1.19 -2.88 -32.47
C ARG A 82 -0.17 -3.34 -31.95
N MET A 83 -0.75 -2.51 -31.13
CA MET A 83 -2.09 -2.70 -30.57
C MET A 83 -3.10 -1.83 -31.31
N ARG A 84 -4.39 -2.11 -31.08
CA ARG A 84 -5.46 -1.24 -31.57
C ARG A 84 -5.37 0.14 -30.92
N PRO A 85 -5.78 1.22 -31.62
CA PRO A 85 -5.90 2.53 -31.01
C PRO A 85 -6.88 2.49 -29.83
N LEU A 86 -6.74 3.45 -28.91
CA LEU A 86 -7.66 3.58 -27.78
C LEU A 86 -9.05 4.04 -28.26
N PHE A 87 -9.07 4.92 -29.25
CA PHE A 87 -10.29 5.43 -29.89
C PHE A 87 -10.13 5.37 -31.42
N SER A 88 -11.21 5.11 -32.14
CA SER A 88 -11.22 5.11 -33.60
C SER A 88 -11.31 6.52 -34.18
N ASP A 89 -11.99 7.41 -33.47
CA ASP A 89 -12.25 8.79 -33.87
C ASP A 89 -12.59 9.66 -32.65
N ASP A 90 -12.76 10.99 -32.93
CA ASP A 90 -13.07 11.97 -31.89
C ASP A 90 -14.51 11.83 -31.35
N ASP A 91 -15.44 11.28 -32.12
CA ASP A 91 -16.82 11.05 -31.67
C ASP A 91 -16.88 9.93 -30.62
N GLU A 92 -16.13 8.84 -30.80
CA GLU A 92 -16.00 7.78 -29.80
C GLU A 92 -15.37 8.31 -28.50
N LEU A 93 -14.35 9.17 -28.61
CA LEU A 93 -13.74 9.81 -27.45
C LEU A 93 -14.72 10.72 -26.71
N ALA A 94 -15.50 11.51 -27.45
CA ALA A 94 -16.50 12.42 -26.87
C ALA A 94 -17.61 11.64 -26.13
N ALA A 95 -18.14 10.59 -26.75
CA ALA A 95 -19.14 9.72 -26.14
C ALA A 95 -18.62 9.00 -24.88
N PHE A 96 -17.35 8.56 -24.89
CA PHE A 96 -16.68 7.98 -23.75
C PHE A 96 -16.58 8.97 -22.58
N ARG A 97 -16.13 10.21 -22.83
CA ARG A 97 -16.04 11.26 -21.81
C ARG A 97 -17.39 11.65 -21.25
N GLU A 98 -18.42 11.79 -22.11
CA GLU A 98 -19.79 12.08 -21.67
C GLU A 98 -20.34 10.98 -20.75
N ARG A 99 -20.12 9.71 -21.07
CA ARG A 99 -20.54 8.58 -20.25
C ARG A 99 -19.91 8.61 -18.86
N HIS A 100 -18.59 8.85 -18.79
CA HIS A 100 -17.86 8.89 -17.52
C HIS A 100 -18.11 10.17 -16.70
N ALA A 101 -18.61 11.24 -17.30
CA ALA A 101 -19.00 12.45 -16.59
C ALA A 101 -20.30 12.31 -15.79
N ARG A 102 -21.05 11.21 -15.93
CA ARG A 102 -22.35 10.99 -15.25
C ARG A 102 -22.20 10.56 -13.79
N ALA A 103 -21.09 9.94 -13.41
CA ALA A 103 -20.85 9.46 -12.05
C ALA A 103 -20.24 10.57 -11.18
N THR A 104 -21.09 11.46 -10.67
CA THR A 104 -20.68 12.63 -9.89
C THR A 104 -21.23 12.60 -8.48
N ILE A 105 -20.48 13.20 -7.55
CA ILE A 105 -20.96 13.53 -6.21
C ILE A 105 -21.24 15.03 -6.18
N PRO A 106 -22.43 15.46 -5.68
CA PRO A 106 -22.74 16.88 -5.61
C PRO A 106 -21.72 17.65 -4.77
N ARG A 107 -21.32 18.82 -5.27
CA ARG A 107 -20.48 19.80 -4.59
C ARG A 107 -21.33 21.02 -4.30
N THR A 108 -21.65 21.23 -3.02
CA THR A 108 -22.54 22.31 -2.59
C THR A 108 -21.79 23.54 -2.11
N GLY A 109 -20.48 23.42 -1.85
CA GLY A 109 -19.73 24.43 -1.10
C GLY A 109 -20.17 24.49 0.37
N TRP A 110 -19.56 25.39 1.16
CA TRP A 110 -19.93 25.54 2.56
C TRP A 110 -21.42 25.88 2.70
N PRO A 111 -22.19 25.19 3.58
CA PRO A 111 -23.62 25.43 3.77
C PRO A 111 -23.91 26.87 4.18
N GLU A 112 -25.07 27.40 3.78
CA GLU A 112 -25.58 28.67 4.28
C GLU A 112 -26.05 28.53 5.75
N PRO A 113 -26.07 29.62 6.54
CA PRO A 113 -26.59 29.57 7.88
C PRO A 113 -28.09 29.17 7.85
N PRO A 114 -28.51 28.26 8.75
CA PRO A 114 -29.91 27.86 8.80
C PRO A 114 -30.78 29.10 9.02
N ALA A 115 -31.88 29.20 8.27
CA ALA A 115 -32.81 30.30 8.41
C ALA A 115 -33.27 30.41 9.89
N ALA A 116 -33.12 31.58 10.50
CA ALA A 116 -33.59 31.81 11.84
C ALA A 116 -35.08 31.42 11.88
N SER A 117 -35.42 30.45 12.70
CA SER A 117 -36.84 30.14 12.98
C SER A 117 -37.47 31.39 13.51
N VAL A 118 -38.31 32.03 12.70
CA VAL A 118 -39.16 33.13 13.17
C VAL A 118 -40.05 32.51 14.25
N ALA A 119 -39.75 32.79 15.50
CA ALA A 119 -40.64 32.46 16.60
C ALA A 119 -42.00 33.12 16.30
N GLN A 120 -42.97 32.29 15.96
CA GLN A 120 -44.35 32.76 15.89
C GLN A 120 -44.72 33.20 17.27
N SER A 121 -44.94 34.51 17.44
CA SER A 121 -45.55 35.08 18.61
C SER A 121 -46.91 34.42 18.85
N PRO A 122 -47.25 34.08 20.10
CA PRO A 122 -48.54 33.48 20.46
C PRO A 122 -49.59 34.56 20.67
N ASP A 123 -49.97 35.31 19.63
CA ASP A 123 -51.08 36.24 19.66
C ASP A 123 -51.72 36.25 18.29
N ASP A 124 -52.60 35.28 18.05
CA ASP A 124 -53.79 35.38 17.17
C ASP A 124 -54.63 34.14 17.44
N VAL A 125 -55.44 34.28 18.50
CA VAL A 125 -56.62 33.43 18.71
C VAL A 125 -57.76 34.11 17.95
N ASP A 126 -58.19 33.55 16.84
CA ASP A 126 -59.50 33.80 16.25
C ASP A 126 -60.21 32.52 15.87
N ASP A 127 -61.42 32.48 16.24
CA ASP A 127 -62.55 31.61 16.49
C ASP A 127 -62.94 30.70 15.30
N PRO A 128 -63.55 29.52 15.55
CA PRO A 128 -63.88 28.56 14.50
C PRO A 128 -65.36 28.69 14.07
N ALA A 129 -65.63 28.87 12.78
CA ALA A 129 -66.94 28.48 12.23
C ALA A 129 -66.92 28.27 10.71
N SER A 130 -67.58 27.18 10.38
CA SER A 130 -68.18 26.82 9.05
C SER A 130 -67.21 26.25 7.99
N ALA A 131 -67.50 25.21 7.35
CA ALA A 131 -68.50 24.19 7.16
C ALA A 131 -67.88 23.16 6.19
N VAL A 132 -67.91 21.89 6.48
CA VAL A 132 -68.80 20.83 6.00
C VAL A 132 -68.70 20.48 4.49
N GLU A 133 -68.53 19.16 4.27
CA GLU A 133 -68.84 18.32 3.09
C GLU A 133 -67.78 18.28 1.98
N SER A 134 -67.38 17.13 1.46
CA SER A 134 -67.98 15.78 1.29
C SER A 134 -66.89 14.77 0.93
N ALA A 135 -66.92 13.62 1.55
CA ALA A 135 -67.35 12.32 1.06
C ALA A 135 -66.40 11.68 0.04
N ALA A 136 -65.88 10.64 0.38
CA ALA A 136 -66.16 9.20 0.47
C ALA A 136 -65.43 8.44 -0.60
N ASP A 137 -64.84 7.39 -0.34
CA ASP A 137 -64.92 5.94 -0.45
C ASP A 137 -63.51 5.38 -0.63
N GLY A 138 -63.08 4.34 -0.03
CA GLY A 138 -63.65 3.16 0.51
C GLY A 138 -62.62 2.06 0.53
N ALA A 139 -62.69 1.31 1.58
CA ALA A 139 -62.51 -0.13 1.75
C ALA A 139 -61.09 -0.65 1.88
N HIS A 140 -60.69 -1.05 3.06
CA HIS A 140 -60.91 -2.35 3.73
C HIS A 140 -59.98 -3.43 3.24
N CYS A 141 -59.09 -3.92 4.07
CA CYS A 141 -59.17 -5.17 4.85
C CYS A 141 -57.91 -5.39 5.70
N ASP A 142 -58.16 -5.51 6.95
CA ASP A 142 -57.38 -6.16 7.99
C ASP A 142 -57.79 -7.66 8.06
N PRO A 143 -57.33 -8.47 9.00
CA PRO A 143 -56.02 -8.91 9.49
C PRO A 143 -55.93 -10.46 9.57
N THR A 144 -54.86 -11.01 10.14
CA THR A 144 -54.79 -12.17 11.08
C THR A 144 -53.33 -12.53 11.27
N ALA A 145 -52.75 -12.46 12.45
CA ALA A 145 -52.80 -13.34 13.65
C ALA A 145 -52.11 -14.69 13.39
N ASP A 146 -51.12 -15.02 14.07
CA ASP A 146 -50.94 -15.86 15.24
C ASP A 146 -49.47 -16.30 15.39
N SER A 147 -48.90 -16.13 16.46
CA SER A 147 -48.67 -16.87 17.72
C SER A 147 -47.30 -17.54 17.77
N ALA A 148 -46.59 -17.13 18.76
CA ALA A 148 -46.14 -17.79 19.98
C ALA A 148 -45.06 -18.90 19.83
N ALA A 149 -43.97 -18.84 20.53
CA ALA A 149 -43.84 -19.41 21.85
C ALA A 149 -42.45 -19.15 22.45
N ALA A 150 -42.45 -18.82 23.71
CA ALA A 150 -41.34 -18.68 24.63
C ALA A 150 -40.90 -20.05 25.22
N VAL A 151 -39.62 -20.15 25.58
CA VAL A 151 -39.07 -20.91 26.72
C VAL A 151 -37.71 -20.27 27.03
N GLY A 152 -37.33 -19.68 28.10
CA GLY A 152 -37.54 -19.88 29.55
C GLY A 152 -36.56 -20.90 30.11
N THR A 153 -35.55 -20.45 30.86
CA THR A 153 -35.11 -20.99 32.15
C THR A 153 -33.72 -20.42 32.50
N THR A 154 -33.66 -19.67 33.53
CA THR A 154 -33.28 -19.87 34.96
C THR A 154 -31.76 -19.77 35.21
N GLY A 155 -31.42 -18.80 36.05
CA GLY A 155 -30.18 -18.73 36.79
C GLY A 155 -30.16 -19.72 37.96
N PRO A 156 -29.19 -19.73 38.86
CA PRO A 156 -29.29 -18.94 40.09
C PRO A 156 -27.95 -18.42 40.71
N ASP A 157 -28.17 -17.42 41.59
CA ASP A 157 -27.63 -17.16 42.94
C ASP A 157 -26.12 -16.93 43.17
N ALA A 158 -25.70 -15.77 43.53
CA ALA A 158 -25.74 -15.01 44.77
C ALA A 158 -25.02 -15.66 45.98
N VAL A 159 -24.04 -14.96 46.53
CA VAL A 159 -23.60 -14.75 47.94
C VAL A 159 -22.38 -13.81 47.85
N GLY A 160 -22.19 -12.66 48.42
CA GLY A 160 -22.67 -12.09 49.67
C GLY A 160 -21.47 -11.60 50.49
N THR A 161 -21.57 -10.37 50.94
CA THR A 161 -20.99 -9.76 52.14
C THR A 161 -19.59 -9.12 52.09
N GLY A 162 -19.59 -7.86 52.52
CA GLY A 162 -18.51 -7.21 53.23
C GLY A 162 -18.43 -5.69 53.05
N ALA A 163 -19.24 -4.94 53.77
CA ALA A 163 -19.15 -3.50 53.93
C ALA A 163 -17.96 -3.07 54.80
N VAL A 164 -17.28 -1.98 54.45
CA VAL A 164 -16.76 -1.00 55.42
C VAL A 164 -16.92 0.41 54.82
N GLU A 165 -17.62 1.26 55.53
CA GLU A 165 -17.76 2.70 55.32
C GLU A 165 -16.45 3.41 55.63
N GLU A 166 -16.14 4.47 54.90
CA GLU A 166 -15.76 5.75 55.48
C GLU A 166 -15.79 6.85 54.42
N GLY A 167 -16.44 7.95 54.74
CA GLY A 167 -16.83 9.04 53.90
C GLY A 167 -15.70 10.02 53.55
N ALA A 168 -15.84 10.59 52.36
CA ALA A 168 -15.33 11.90 52.03
C ALA A 168 -16.32 12.57 51.07
N GLU A 169 -16.91 13.65 51.53
CA GLU A 169 -17.79 14.54 50.78
C GLU A 169 -17.05 15.07 49.55
N SER A 170 -17.61 14.80 48.36
CA SER A 170 -17.27 15.49 47.15
C SER A 170 -18.14 16.72 46.99
N PRO A 171 -17.61 17.88 46.59
CA PRO A 171 -18.46 19.04 46.30
C PRO A 171 -19.24 18.80 45.01
N ASP A 172 -20.51 19.15 45.03
CA ASP A 172 -21.42 19.20 43.89
C ASP A 172 -20.77 19.89 42.69
N PRO A 173 -20.86 19.30 41.46
CA PRO A 173 -20.55 20.03 40.27
C PRO A 173 -21.65 21.07 40.04
N ALA A 174 -21.28 22.33 40.14
CA ALA A 174 -22.12 23.45 39.72
C ALA A 174 -22.63 23.16 38.28
N GLU A 175 -23.94 23.04 38.16
CA GLU A 175 -24.63 23.13 36.87
C GLU A 175 -24.25 24.46 36.21
N SER A 176 -23.30 24.43 35.29
CA SER A 176 -23.12 25.49 34.32
C SER A 176 -24.29 25.39 33.33
N SER A 177 -25.32 26.19 33.57
CA SER A 177 -26.34 26.49 32.58
C SER A 177 -25.64 27.13 31.38
N GLU A 178 -25.28 26.32 30.38
CA GLU A 178 -24.96 26.82 29.06
C GLU A 178 -26.20 27.53 28.52
N SER A 179 -26.08 28.82 28.30
CA SER A 179 -27.09 29.68 27.73
C SER A 179 -27.49 29.13 26.35
N SER A 180 -28.77 28.84 26.17
CA SER A 180 -29.40 28.31 24.93
C SER A 180 -29.50 29.33 23.78
N ASP A 181 -28.52 30.24 23.64
CA ASP A 181 -28.51 31.30 22.62
C ASP A 181 -27.39 31.11 21.55
N ALA A 182 -26.87 29.90 21.39
CA ALA A 182 -25.98 29.64 20.28
C ALA A 182 -26.79 29.51 18.98
N ALA A 183 -26.52 30.38 17.99
CA ALA A 183 -27.10 30.28 16.67
C ALA A 183 -26.99 28.83 16.14
N PRO A 184 -28.01 28.30 15.46
CA PRO A 184 -28.00 26.93 14.98
C PRO A 184 -26.79 26.71 14.04
N ARG A 185 -26.00 25.69 14.33
CA ARG A 185 -24.79 25.34 13.58
C ARG A 185 -25.11 24.18 12.64
N VAL A 186 -24.40 24.15 11.50
CA VAL A 186 -24.47 23.05 10.52
C VAL A 186 -23.36 22.05 10.81
N ASP A 187 -23.73 20.80 10.96
CA ASP A 187 -22.81 19.69 11.25
C ASP A 187 -22.17 19.16 9.97
N CYS A 188 -20.86 18.99 9.98
CA CYS A 188 -20.08 18.45 8.87
C CYS A 188 -19.13 17.34 9.36
N PHE A 189 -18.68 16.53 8.41
CA PHE A 189 -17.86 15.32 8.65
C PHE A 189 -16.58 15.37 7.84
N LEU A 190 -15.45 15.24 8.50
CA LEU A 190 -14.12 15.28 7.87
C LEU A 190 -13.60 13.89 7.60
N GLY A 191 -13.14 13.66 6.37
CA GLY A 191 -12.37 12.47 5.98
C GLY A 191 -11.00 12.85 5.44
N ILE A 192 -9.96 12.18 5.91
CA ILE A 192 -8.58 12.36 5.43
C ILE A 192 -8.05 11.03 4.91
N ASP A 193 -7.40 11.05 3.74
CA ASP A 193 -6.61 9.93 3.21
C ASP A 193 -5.14 10.35 3.19
N ALA A 194 -4.39 9.84 4.15
CA ALA A 194 -2.95 10.05 4.31
C ALA A 194 -2.18 8.95 3.59
N GLY A 195 -2.07 9.07 2.26
CA GLY A 195 -1.33 8.13 1.42
C GLY A 195 0.19 8.26 1.55
N SER A 196 0.93 7.38 0.87
CA SER A 196 2.41 7.36 0.89
C SER A 196 3.05 8.56 0.18
N THR A 197 2.42 9.11 -0.85
CA THR A 197 2.93 10.23 -1.67
C THR A 197 1.99 11.41 -1.75
N THR A 198 0.72 11.20 -1.45
CA THR A 198 -0.33 12.22 -1.56
C THR A 198 -1.18 12.23 -0.32
N ILE A 199 -1.72 13.38 0.00
CA ILE A 199 -2.73 13.56 1.03
C ILE A 199 -3.99 14.16 0.42
N LYS A 200 -5.14 13.68 0.85
CA LYS A 200 -6.42 14.15 0.37
C LYS A 200 -7.36 14.31 1.55
N ALA A 201 -8.27 15.26 1.44
CA ALA A 201 -9.30 15.47 2.43
C ALA A 201 -10.62 15.92 1.78
N VAL A 202 -11.71 15.50 2.37
CA VAL A 202 -13.06 15.99 2.04
C VAL A 202 -13.81 16.31 3.31
N VAL A 203 -14.68 17.32 3.24
CA VAL A 203 -15.68 17.61 4.25
C VAL A 203 -17.04 17.37 3.62
N LEU A 204 -17.90 16.61 4.29
CA LEU A 204 -19.26 16.30 3.87
C LEU A 204 -20.28 17.01 4.75
N ASP A 205 -21.40 17.40 4.15
CA ASP A 205 -22.61 17.77 4.89
C ASP A 205 -23.38 16.54 5.40
N GLU A 206 -24.51 16.76 6.06
CA GLU A 206 -25.37 15.70 6.61
C GLU A 206 -25.98 14.81 5.51
N ASP A 207 -26.14 15.30 4.28
CA ASP A 207 -26.64 14.55 3.14
C ASP A 207 -25.54 13.73 2.44
N GLY A 208 -24.28 13.99 2.76
CA GLY A 208 -23.11 13.35 2.18
C GLY A 208 -22.66 13.99 0.86
N ASN A 209 -22.99 15.27 0.66
CA ASN A 209 -22.45 16.08 -0.43
C ASN A 209 -21.10 16.67 -0.01
N ILE A 210 -20.23 16.91 -0.99
CA ILE A 210 -18.91 17.51 -0.73
C ILE A 210 -19.07 19.03 -0.59
N VAL A 211 -18.74 19.54 0.61
CA VAL A 211 -18.73 20.98 0.88
C VAL A 211 -17.32 21.58 0.72
N TRP A 212 -16.29 20.76 0.87
CA TRP A 212 -14.89 21.14 0.70
C TRP A 212 -14.04 19.95 0.32
N GLU A 213 -13.04 20.15 -0.55
CA GLU A 213 -12.13 19.09 -0.99
C GLU A 213 -10.71 19.59 -1.18
N HIS A 214 -9.73 18.70 -0.98
CA HIS A 214 -8.32 18.98 -1.20
C HIS A 214 -7.57 17.74 -1.68
N TYR A 215 -6.64 17.94 -2.62
CA TYR A 215 -5.73 16.91 -3.14
C TYR A 215 -4.34 17.52 -3.35
N ALA A 216 -3.31 17.01 -2.67
CA ALA A 216 -1.93 17.48 -2.81
C ALA A 216 -0.90 16.36 -2.61
N GLY A 217 0.34 16.62 -3.01
CA GLY A 217 1.50 15.83 -2.59
C GLY A 217 1.79 16.05 -1.11
N ASN A 218 2.31 15.03 -0.43
CA ASN A 218 2.70 15.11 0.98
C ASN A 218 4.22 15.19 1.20
N GLU A 219 5.01 15.19 0.12
CA GLU A 219 6.48 15.28 0.14
C GLU A 219 7.16 14.27 1.09
N GLY A 220 6.45 13.19 1.45
CA GLY A 220 6.91 12.17 2.40
C GLY A 220 6.66 12.50 3.87
N ASP A 221 6.00 13.62 4.18
CA ASP A 221 5.59 14.02 5.54
C ASP A 221 4.05 14.20 5.63
N PRO A 222 3.32 13.10 5.87
CA PRO A 222 1.87 13.15 5.93
C PRO A 222 1.34 13.94 7.14
N VAL A 223 2.13 14.08 8.22
CA VAL A 223 1.69 14.82 9.43
C VAL A 223 1.69 16.31 9.16
N THR A 224 2.80 16.86 8.66
CA THR A 224 2.88 18.29 8.31
C THR A 224 1.84 18.66 7.26
N ALA A 225 1.64 17.82 6.25
CA ALA A 225 0.62 18.04 5.23
C ALA A 225 -0.81 18.02 5.82
N ALA A 226 -1.10 17.10 6.75
CA ALA A 226 -2.41 17.04 7.43
C ALA A 226 -2.66 18.25 8.34
N VAL A 227 -1.64 18.73 9.05
CA VAL A 227 -1.71 19.97 9.86
C VAL A 227 -2.07 21.16 8.97
N GLU A 228 -1.44 21.28 7.80
CA GLU A 228 -1.73 22.38 6.88
C GLU A 228 -3.14 22.33 6.30
N ILE A 229 -3.60 21.14 5.94
CA ILE A 229 -4.99 20.92 5.50
C ILE A 229 -5.97 21.34 6.59
N LEU A 230 -5.76 20.91 7.83
CA LEU A 230 -6.67 21.22 8.93
C LEU A 230 -6.66 22.72 9.27
N ARG A 231 -5.50 23.37 9.21
CA ARG A 231 -5.43 24.85 9.33
C ARG A 231 -6.25 25.53 8.25
N ARG A 232 -6.10 25.07 7.03
CA ARG A 232 -6.83 25.61 5.89
C ARG A 232 -8.34 25.43 6.03
N ILE A 233 -8.79 24.25 6.46
CA ILE A 233 -10.20 23.99 6.76
C ILE A 233 -10.71 24.99 7.81
N HIS A 234 -10.02 25.15 8.94
CA HIS A 234 -10.43 26.10 10.00
C HIS A 234 -10.48 27.55 9.54
N VAL A 235 -9.63 27.96 8.60
CA VAL A 235 -9.62 29.33 8.06
C VAL A 235 -10.74 29.56 7.05
N GLU A 236 -11.03 28.56 6.22
CA GLU A 236 -12.05 28.64 5.16
C GLU A 236 -13.47 28.31 5.65
N MET A 237 -13.59 27.63 6.78
CA MET A 237 -14.87 27.18 7.36
C MET A 237 -15.63 28.35 7.99
N PRO A 238 -16.90 28.58 7.60
CA PRO A 238 -17.73 29.61 8.23
C PRO A 238 -18.02 29.32 9.72
N GLU A 239 -18.23 30.38 10.53
CA GLU A 239 -18.45 30.27 11.98
C GLU A 239 -19.68 29.43 12.36
N HIS A 240 -20.69 29.37 11.52
CA HIS A 240 -21.91 28.56 11.73
C HIS A 240 -21.76 27.11 11.34
N VAL A 241 -20.61 26.70 10.78
CA VAL A 241 -20.29 25.31 10.45
C VAL A 241 -19.36 24.71 11.49
N ARG A 242 -19.54 23.45 11.81
CA ARG A 242 -18.63 22.72 12.70
C ARG A 242 -18.35 21.30 12.18
N ILE A 243 -17.14 20.82 12.37
CA ILE A 243 -16.81 19.41 12.15
C ILE A 243 -17.14 18.66 13.44
N VAL A 244 -18.14 17.78 13.38
CA VAL A 244 -18.63 17.03 14.54
C VAL A 244 -17.99 15.66 14.69
N ARG A 245 -17.44 15.12 13.60
CA ARG A 245 -16.72 13.85 13.59
C ARG A 245 -15.67 13.84 12.48
N SER A 246 -14.54 13.23 12.75
CA SER A 246 -13.43 13.10 11.81
C SER A 246 -12.93 11.67 11.71
N CYS A 247 -12.51 11.27 10.52
CA CYS A 247 -11.95 9.95 10.27
C CYS A 247 -10.75 10.03 9.33
N VAL A 248 -9.74 9.20 9.55
CA VAL A 248 -8.56 9.11 8.70
C VAL A 248 -8.34 7.70 8.18
N THR A 249 -7.78 7.61 6.98
CA THR A 249 -7.39 6.36 6.34
C THR A 249 -6.03 6.51 5.64
N GLY A 250 -5.55 5.44 5.02
CA GLY A 250 -4.32 5.42 4.25
C GLY A 250 -3.10 5.00 5.07
N TYR A 251 -1.93 5.02 4.42
CA TYR A 251 -0.67 4.55 5.00
C TYR A 251 -0.25 5.31 6.27
N GLY A 252 -0.54 6.62 6.32
CA GLY A 252 -0.27 7.50 7.47
C GLY A 252 -1.37 7.55 8.54
N GLU A 253 -2.42 6.70 8.45
CA GLU A 253 -3.58 6.71 9.33
C GLU A 253 -3.21 6.84 10.81
N SER A 254 -2.40 5.93 11.33
CA SER A 254 -2.12 5.85 12.77
C SER A 254 -1.35 7.05 13.32
N ILE A 255 -0.40 7.59 12.56
CA ILE A 255 0.39 8.75 13.00
C ILE A 255 -0.42 10.05 12.88
N VAL A 256 -1.19 10.22 11.80
CA VAL A 256 -2.02 11.41 11.59
C VAL A 256 -3.18 11.45 12.59
N LYS A 257 -3.80 10.27 12.88
CA LYS A 257 -4.80 10.14 13.93
C LYS A 257 -4.27 10.61 15.29
N ALA A 258 -3.09 10.11 15.68
CA ALA A 258 -2.47 10.47 16.95
C ALA A 258 -2.04 11.94 17.00
N ALA A 259 -1.53 12.48 15.88
CA ALA A 259 -1.00 13.83 15.79
C ALA A 259 -2.09 14.91 15.89
N LEU A 260 -3.25 14.68 15.27
CA LEU A 260 -4.32 15.67 15.13
C LEU A 260 -5.57 15.37 15.97
N HIS A 261 -5.52 14.34 16.82
CA HIS A 261 -6.64 13.86 17.65
C HIS A 261 -7.89 13.50 16.81
N ILE A 262 -7.66 12.94 15.61
CA ILE A 262 -8.78 12.51 14.76
C ILE A 262 -9.56 11.41 15.48
N ASP A 263 -10.89 11.51 15.48
CA ASP A 263 -11.76 10.68 16.29
C ASP A 263 -11.61 9.20 15.99
N GLU A 264 -11.50 8.82 14.71
CA GLU A 264 -11.36 7.43 14.34
C GLU A 264 -10.45 7.21 13.12
N GLY A 265 -10.02 5.96 12.94
CA GLY A 265 -9.30 5.50 11.78
C GLY A 265 -10.07 4.35 11.13
N VAL A 266 -10.07 4.29 9.81
CA VAL A 266 -10.69 3.22 9.04
C VAL A 266 -9.68 2.59 8.09
N VAL A 267 -9.73 1.26 7.99
CA VAL A 267 -8.87 0.53 7.04
C VAL A 267 -9.16 1.00 5.62
N GLU A 268 -8.12 1.31 4.87
CA GLU A 268 -8.20 1.92 3.54
C GLU A 268 -9.13 1.17 2.57
N THR A 269 -9.09 -0.17 2.58
CA THR A 269 -9.99 -0.99 1.76
C THR A 269 -11.46 -0.82 2.12
N MET A 270 -11.78 -0.59 3.39
CA MET A 270 -13.15 -0.31 3.83
C MET A 270 -13.60 1.08 3.42
N ALA A 271 -12.72 2.08 3.52
CA ALA A 271 -13.01 3.43 3.03
C ALA A 271 -13.32 3.42 1.53
N HIS A 272 -12.44 2.80 0.72
CA HIS A 272 -12.65 2.66 -0.72
C HIS A 272 -13.95 1.94 -1.08
N TYR A 273 -14.29 0.87 -0.35
CA TYR A 273 -15.55 0.15 -0.57
C TYR A 273 -16.76 1.02 -0.22
N ARG A 274 -16.78 1.71 0.91
CA ARG A 274 -17.89 2.60 1.32
C ARG A 274 -18.16 3.70 0.30
N ALA A 275 -17.10 4.35 -0.18
CA ALA A 275 -17.22 5.35 -1.21
C ALA A 275 -17.79 4.78 -2.52
N ALA A 276 -17.33 3.60 -2.95
CA ALA A 276 -17.86 2.93 -4.13
C ALA A 276 -19.33 2.52 -3.97
N ALA A 277 -19.70 1.97 -2.81
CA ALA A 277 -21.07 1.54 -2.50
C ALA A 277 -22.05 2.73 -2.40
N ARG A 278 -21.58 3.92 -1.98
CA ARG A 278 -22.39 5.16 -1.97
C ARG A 278 -22.81 5.57 -3.39
N LEU A 279 -21.92 5.37 -4.37
CA LEU A 279 -22.18 5.70 -5.78
C LEU A 279 -22.89 4.57 -6.53
N ASN A 280 -22.56 3.34 -6.19
CA ASN A 280 -23.17 2.15 -6.77
C ASN A 280 -23.38 1.08 -5.69
N PRO A 281 -24.59 1.02 -5.07
CA PRO A 281 -24.91 0.03 -4.05
C PRO A 281 -24.76 -1.43 -4.49
N GLU A 282 -24.85 -1.68 -5.80
CA GLU A 282 -24.73 -3.02 -6.39
C GLU A 282 -23.31 -3.35 -6.86
N VAL A 283 -22.30 -2.55 -6.45
CA VAL A 283 -20.91 -2.76 -6.86
C VAL A 283 -20.44 -4.19 -6.56
N THR A 284 -19.90 -4.85 -7.59
CA THR A 284 -19.36 -6.23 -7.51
C THR A 284 -17.85 -6.26 -7.43
N SER A 285 -17.18 -5.24 -7.98
CA SER A 285 -15.73 -5.11 -7.97
C SER A 285 -15.31 -3.66 -7.83
N VAL A 286 -14.33 -3.43 -6.95
CA VAL A 286 -13.65 -2.14 -6.84
C VAL A 286 -12.18 -2.34 -7.19
N ILE A 287 -11.69 -1.55 -8.14
CA ILE A 287 -10.29 -1.56 -8.57
C ILE A 287 -9.73 -0.18 -8.33
N ASP A 288 -8.84 -0.09 -7.36
CA ASP A 288 -8.12 1.12 -7.03
C ASP A 288 -6.69 1.03 -7.57
N ILE A 289 -6.27 2.02 -8.36
CA ILE A 289 -4.89 2.16 -8.82
C ILE A 289 -4.38 3.53 -8.38
N GLY A 290 -3.60 3.49 -7.30
CA GLY A 290 -2.92 4.66 -6.75
C GLY A 290 -1.62 5.01 -7.49
N GLY A 291 -0.83 5.88 -6.86
CA GLY A 291 0.49 6.27 -7.35
C GLY A 291 1.52 5.15 -7.24
N GLN A 292 1.50 4.37 -6.17
CA GLN A 292 2.51 3.34 -5.87
C GLN A 292 1.93 1.95 -5.59
N ASP A 293 0.68 1.85 -5.26
CA ASP A 293 -0.02 0.61 -4.93
C ASP A 293 -1.27 0.42 -5.77
N MET A 294 -1.82 -0.76 -5.70
CA MET A 294 -3.10 -1.06 -6.29
C MET A 294 -3.84 -2.07 -5.44
N LYS A 295 -5.16 -1.94 -5.40
CA LYS A 295 -6.07 -2.78 -4.65
C LYS A 295 -7.22 -3.27 -5.53
N TYR A 296 -7.59 -4.50 -5.35
CA TYR A 296 -8.78 -5.09 -5.93
C TYR A 296 -9.64 -5.68 -4.83
N LEU A 297 -10.89 -5.25 -4.78
CA LEU A 297 -11.88 -5.74 -3.83
C LEU A 297 -12.99 -6.44 -4.62
N ARG A 298 -13.27 -7.66 -4.26
CA ARG A 298 -14.45 -8.39 -4.78
C ARG A 298 -15.55 -8.33 -3.73
N ILE A 299 -16.73 -7.92 -4.16
CA ILE A 299 -17.89 -7.73 -3.29
C ILE A 299 -18.94 -8.79 -3.62
N ARG A 300 -19.53 -9.40 -2.60
CA ARG A 300 -20.65 -10.31 -2.72
C ARG A 300 -21.65 -10.04 -1.60
N GLY A 301 -22.91 -9.85 -1.97
CA GLY A 301 -23.98 -9.61 -1.01
C GLY A 301 -23.72 -8.42 -0.07
N GLY A 302 -23.13 -7.32 -0.59
CA GLY A 302 -22.83 -6.13 0.20
C GLY A 302 -21.64 -6.26 1.15
N ALA A 303 -20.82 -7.30 1.01
CA ALA A 303 -19.62 -7.51 1.83
C ALA A 303 -18.39 -7.78 0.96
N ILE A 304 -17.21 -7.40 1.46
CA ILE A 304 -15.93 -7.72 0.81
C ILE A 304 -15.66 -9.22 0.95
N ASP A 305 -15.69 -9.95 -0.17
CA ASP A 305 -15.44 -11.38 -0.26
C ASP A 305 -13.94 -11.70 -0.35
N SER A 306 -13.19 -10.92 -1.13
CA SER A 306 -11.74 -11.08 -1.23
C SER A 306 -11.04 -9.78 -1.57
N ILE A 307 -9.78 -9.69 -1.14
CA ILE A 307 -8.90 -8.55 -1.37
C ILE A 307 -7.61 -9.03 -2.02
N SER A 308 -7.17 -8.35 -3.07
CA SER A 308 -5.84 -8.51 -3.66
C SER A 308 -5.14 -7.17 -3.67
N VAL A 309 -3.93 -7.11 -3.10
CA VAL A 309 -3.15 -5.88 -2.98
C VAL A 309 -1.78 -6.09 -3.60
N ASN A 310 -1.26 -5.06 -4.26
CA ASN A 310 0.13 -5.00 -4.72
C ASN A 310 0.78 -3.72 -4.21
N GLU A 311 1.58 -3.86 -3.17
CA GLU A 311 2.37 -2.78 -2.57
C GLU A 311 3.86 -2.84 -2.97
N ALA A 312 4.28 -3.94 -3.60
CA ALA A 312 5.70 -4.23 -3.84
C ALA A 312 6.19 -3.82 -5.23
N CYS A 313 5.31 -3.46 -6.17
CA CYS A 313 5.69 -3.22 -7.56
C CYS A 313 4.87 -2.09 -8.19
N SER A 314 5.52 -0.98 -8.45
CA SER A 314 4.91 0.20 -9.11
C SER A 314 4.59 0.00 -10.61
N ALA A 315 4.93 -1.15 -11.21
CA ALA A 315 4.73 -1.41 -12.64
C ALA A 315 3.27 -1.42 -13.10
N GLY A 316 2.32 -1.42 -12.18
CA GLY A 316 0.88 -1.31 -12.45
C GLY A 316 0.26 -0.03 -11.87
N CYS A 317 1.04 0.97 -11.47
CA CYS A 317 0.61 2.14 -10.72
C CYS A 317 0.96 3.45 -11.44
N GLY A 318 0.42 4.56 -10.98
CA GLY A 318 0.55 5.87 -11.63
C GLY A 318 1.97 6.41 -11.71
N SER A 319 2.83 6.17 -10.71
CA SER A 319 4.24 6.60 -10.71
C SER A 319 5.04 6.02 -11.89
N PHE A 320 4.63 4.88 -12.40
CA PHE A 320 5.21 4.29 -13.60
C PHE A 320 4.98 5.19 -14.84
N LEU A 321 3.75 5.64 -15.06
CA LEU A 321 3.42 6.55 -16.16
C LEU A 321 4.11 7.91 -16.00
N GLN A 322 4.12 8.45 -14.78
CA GLN A 322 4.79 9.70 -14.44
C GLN A 322 6.29 9.66 -14.78
N THR A 323 6.98 8.58 -14.42
CA THR A 323 8.41 8.40 -14.71
C THR A 323 8.69 8.44 -16.22
N PHE A 324 7.84 7.80 -17.04
CA PHE A 324 7.99 7.81 -18.48
C PHE A 324 7.62 9.17 -19.10
N ALA A 325 6.55 9.82 -18.65
CA ALA A 325 6.20 11.16 -19.09
C ALA A 325 7.37 12.14 -18.87
N GLN A 326 7.92 12.18 -17.66
CA GLN A 326 9.10 13.00 -17.32
C GLN A 326 10.33 12.67 -18.18
N SER A 327 10.59 11.37 -18.43
CA SER A 327 11.71 10.94 -19.29
C SER A 327 11.58 11.40 -20.75
N MET A 328 10.37 11.73 -21.18
CA MET A 328 10.06 12.26 -22.52
C MET A 328 9.83 13.77 -22.53
N GLY A 329 10.08 14.45 -21.40
CA GLY A 329 9.94 15.91 -21.28
C GLY A 329 8.49 16.39 -21.31
N GLN A 330 7.53 15.56 -20.91
CA GLN A 330 6.10 15.86 -20.90
C GLN A 330 5.55 15.79 -19.48
N THR A 331 4.49 16.54 -19.23
CA THR A 331 3.63 16.34 -18.05
C THR A 331 2.82 15.06 -18.20
N VAL A 332 2.30 14.54 -17.09
CA VAL A 332 1.44 13.33 -17.11
C VAL A 332 0.19 13.56 -17.95
N GLN A 333 -0.36 14.77 -17.91
CA GLN A 333 -1.55 15.18 -18.65
C GLN A 333 -1.27 15.22 -20.16
N GLU A 334 -0.20 15.91 -20.59
CA GLU A 334 0.19 15.94 -22.01
C GLU A 334 0.47 14.55 -22.55
N PHE A 335 1.10 13.71 -21.74
CA PHE A 335 1.41 12.33 -22.10
C PHE A 335 0.15 11.45 -22.22
N ALA A 336 -0.84 11.69 -21.37
CA ALA A 336 -2.15 11.04 -21.44
C ALA A 336 -2.95 11.48 -22.68
N GLU A 337 -3.04 12.77 -22.93
CA GLU A 337 -3.74 13.31 -24.11
C GLU A 337 -3.11 12.84 -25.43
N ALA A 338 -1.77 12.76 -25.49
CA ALA A 338 -1.09 12.21 -26.65
C ALA A 338 -1.44 10.73 -26.91
N ALA A 339 -1.70 9.95 -25.84
CA ALA A 339 -2.10 8.55 -25.96
C ALA A 339 -3.47 8.37 -26.61
N LEU A 340 -4.42 9.27 -26.34
CA LEU A 340 -5.79 9.19 -26.87
C LEU A 340 -5.84 9.31 -28.39
N LYS A 341 -4.88 10.02 -28.98
CA LYS A 341 -4.76 10.28 -30.43
C LYS A 341 -3.80 9.31 -31.13
N ALA A 342 -3.29 8.30 -30.43
CA ALA A 342 -2.32 7.37 -30.98
C ALA A 342 -2.98 6.36 -31.93
N GLU A 343 -2.64 6.41 -33.22
CA GLU A 343 -3.19 5.51 -34.23
C GLU A 343 -2.63 4.08 -34.11
N ARG A 344 -1.40 3.93 -33.63
CA ARG A 344 -0.67 2.66 -33.61
C ARG A 344 0.07 2.41 -32.30
N PRO A 345 -0.64 2.22 -31.17
CA PRO A 345 -0.02 1.98 -29.86
C PRO A 345 0.99 0.84 -29.90
N VAL A 346 2.14 1.01 -29.23
CA VAL A 346 3.20 -0.01 -29.18
C VAL A 346 2.80 -1.10 -28.18
N ASP A 347 2.88 -2.37 -28.54
CA ASP A 347 2.74 -3.46 -27.57
C ASP A 347 4.02 -3.59 -26.75
N LEU A 348 4.00 -3.04 -25.56
CA LEU A 348 5.12 -3.09 -24.61
C LEU A 348 5.07 -4.32 -23.69
N GLY A 349 4.02 -5.14 -23.80
CA GLY A 349 3.79 -6.29 -22.93
C GLY A 349 3.40 -5.92 -21.51
N SER A 350 3.66 -6.80 -20.54
CA SER A 350 3.32 -6.65 -19.12
C SER A 350 4.52 -6.98 -18.22
N ARG A 351 5.62 -6.24 -18.37
CA ARG A 351 6.85 -6.43 -17.59
C ARG A 351 7.00 -5.36 -16.51
N CYS A 352 7.90 -5.58 -15.55
CA CYS A 352 8.22 -4.56 -14.56
C CYS A 352 8.96 -3.37 -15.21
N THR A 353 8.99 -2.23 -14.51
CA THR A 353 9.56 -0.95 -14.99
C THR A 353 10.97 -1.08 -15.54
N VAL A 354 11.83 -1.89 -14.89
CA VAL A 354 13.22 -2.08 -15.31
C VAL A 354 13.31 -2.69 -16.71
N PHE A 355 12.52 -3.73 -16.97
CA PHE A 355 12.48 -4.37 -18.31
C PHE A 355 11.69 -3.53 -19.32
N MET A 356 10.71 -2.76 -18.88
CA MET A 356 9.91 -1.88 -19.74
C MET A 356 10.77 -0.77 -20.35
N ASN A 357 11.72 -0.21 -19.61
CA ASN A 357 12.68 0.76 -20.12
C ASN A 357 13.38 0.28 -21.42
N SER A 358 13.75 -0.98 -21.48
CA SER A 358 14.37 -1.56 -22.69
C SER A 358 13.38 -1.60 -23.86
N SER A 359 12.12 -1.96 -23.60
CA SER A 359 11.06 -2.01 -24.62
C SER A 359 10.70 -0.60 -25.13
N VAL A 360 10.61 0.39 -24.23
CA VAL A 360 10.37 1.79 -24.59
C VAL A 360 11.53 2.34 -25.42
N LYS A 361 12.79 2.11 -25.02
CA LYS A 361 13.96 2.52 -25.80
C LYS A 361 13.99 1.86 -27.17
N GLN A 362 13.56 0.60 -27.28
CA GLN A 362 13.45 -0.06 -28.57
C GLN A 362 12.37 0.59 -29.43
N ALA A 363 11.18 0.87 -28.88
CA ALA A 363 10.12 1.58 -29.58
C ALA A 363 10.58 2.96 -30.08
N GLN A 364 11.32 3.72 -29.25
CA GLN A 364 11.90 4.99 -29.63
C GLN A 364 12.90 4.85 -30.82
N LYS A 365 13.75 3.81 -30.82
CA LYS A 365 14.65 3.52 -31.96
C LYS A 365 13.88 3.19 -33.22
N GLU A 366 12.69 2.62 -33.09
CA GLU A 366 11.77 2.33 -34.20
C GLU A 366 10.88 3.53 -34.57
N ALA A 367 11.20 4.72 -34.05
CA ALA A 367 10.53 5.98 -34.31
C ALA A 367 9.04 5.99 -33.88
N ALA A 368 8.68 5.24 -32.81
CA ALA A 368 7.39 5.39 -32.19
C ALA A 368 7.25 6.76 -31.54
N THR A 369 6.10 7.38 -31.70
CA THR A 369 5.79 8.70 -31.12
C THR A 369 5.59 8.59 -29.62
N PRO A 370 5.74 9.68 -28.84
CA PRO A 370 5.39 9.69 -27.42
C PRO A 370 3.95 9.21 -27.14
N GLY A 371 3.00 9.59 -28.00
CA GLY A 371 1.60 9.14 -27.89
C GLY A 371 1.44 7.62 -28.09
N GLU A 372 2.10 7.04 -29.09
CA GLU A 372 2.08 5.59 -29.33
C GLU A 372 2.69 4.80 -28.15
N ILE A 373 3.75 5.36 -27.54
CA ILE A 373 4.38 4.77 -26.36
C ILE A 373 3.47 4.93 -25.13
N SER A 374 2.87 6.10 -24.93
CA SER A 374 1.95 6.38 -23.82
C SER A 374 0.73 5.46 -23.84
N ALA A 375 0.11 5.29 -25.00
CA ALA A 375 -1.00 4.35 -25.17
C ALA A 375 -0.56 2.90 -24.87
N GLY A 376 0.61 2.49 -25.35
CA GLY A 376 1.20 1.18 -25.04
C GLY A 376 1.47 0.98 -23.54
N LEU A 377 1.95 2.00 -22.85
CA LEU A 377 2.15 1.97 -21.39
C LEU A 377 0.82 1.89 -20.64
N SER A 378 -0.22 2.60 -21.09
CA SER A 378 -1.56 2.52 -20.51
C SER A 378 -2.12 1.10 -20.59
N TYR A 379 -2.01 0.43 -21.73
CA TYR A 379 -2.32 -0.99 -21.87
C TYR A 379 -1.47 -1.88 -20.94
N SER A 380 -0.18 -1.57 -20.81
CA SER A 380 0.74 -2.35 -19.96
C SER A 380 0.40 -2.26 -18.48
N VAL A 381 0.05 -1.07 -17.98
CA VAL A 381 -0.40 -0.84 -16.60
C VAL A 381 -1.62 -1.71 -16.31
N VAL A 382 -2.63 -1.65 -17.17
CA VAL A 382 -3.86 -2.41 -17.00
C VAL A 382 -3.63 -3.91 -17.09
N ARG A 383 -2.81 -4.39 -18.04
CA ARG A 383 -2.43 -5.82 -18.13
C ARG A 383 -1.71 -6.31 -16.87
N ASN A 384 -0.84 -5.50 -16.29
CA ASN A 384 -0.20 -5.84 -15.02
C ASN A 384 -1.23 -5.94 -13.89
N ALA A 385 -2.16 -4.99 -13.82
CA ALA A 385 -3.26 -4.98 -12.88
C ALA A 385 -4.10 -6.26 -12.99
N LEU A 386 -4.67 -6.51 -14.16
CA LEU A 386 -5.60 -7.61 -14.40
C LEU A 386 -4.94 -8.98 -14.25
N TYR A 387 -3.79 -9.21 -14.88
CA TYR A 387 -3.25 -10.56 -15.02
C TYR A 387 -2.22 -10.94 -13.96
N LYS A 388 -1.51 -9.98 -13.35
CA LYS A 388 -0.49 -10.29 -12.33
C LYS A 388 -0.98 -10.07 -10.91
N VAL A 389 -1.78 -9.04 -10.66
CA VAL A 389 -2.27 -8.72 -9.33
C VAL A 389 -3.62 -9.40 -9.09
N ILE A 390 -4.62 -9.08 -9.87
CA ILE A 390 -5.96 -9.66 -9.77
C ILE A 390 -5.95 -11.14 -10.17
N LYS A 391 -5.03 -11.53 -11.08
CA LYS A 391 -4.92 -12.88 -11.67
C LYS A 391 -6.20 -13.30 -12.39
N LEU A 392 -6.79 -12.34 -13.07
CA LEU A 392 -8.03 -12.50 -13.81
C LEU A 392 -7.85 -13.57 -14.90
N ARG A 393 -8.73 -14.55 -14.93
CA ARG A 393 -8.79 -15.59 -15.97
C ARG A 393 -9.86 -15.29 -17.01
N ASP A 394 -10.94 -14.67 -16.56
CA ASP A 394 -12.10 -14.30 -17.35
C ASP A 394 -12.65 -12.97 -16.84
N ALA A 395 -13.09 -12.09 -17.73
CA ALA A 395 -13.67 -10.81 -17.38
C ALA A 395 -14.97 -10.95 -16.55
N ASP A 396 -15.66 -12.07 -16.67
CA ASP A 396 -16.86 -12.37 -15.87
C ASP A 396 -16.60 -12.45 -14.36
N GLN A 397 -15.33 -12.68 -13.96
CA GLN A 397 -14.93 -12.68 -12.55
C GLN A 397 -15.05 -11.30 -11.89
N LEU A 398 -15.06 -10.22 -12.66
CA LEU A 398 -15.27 -8.85 -12.16
C LEU A 398 -16.73 -8.57 -11.79
N GLY A 399 -17.67 -9.37 -12.33
CA GLY A 399 -19.10 -9.11 -12.19
C GLY A 399 -19.58 -7.97 -13.10
N ASP A 400 -20.82 -7.53 -12.90
CA ASP A 400 -21.48 -6.59 -13.82
C ASP A 400 -21.31 -5.12 -13.42
N HIS A 401 -21.05 -4.86 -12.14
CA HIS A 401 -20.95 -3.51 -11.57
C HIS A 401 -19.52 -3.24 -11.09
N VAL A 402 -18.67 -2.79 -12.00
CA VAL A 402 -17.25 -2.52 -11.73
C VAL A 402 -17.03 -1.03 -11.51
N SER A 403 -16.52 -0.67 -10.32
CA SER A 403 -16.05 0.68 -10.00
C SER A 403 -14.53 0.74 -10.09
N VAL A 404 -14.02 1.75 -10.80
CA VAL A 404 -12.59 2.02 -10.89
C VAL A 404 -12.27 3.35 -10.24
N GLN A 405 -11.19 3.39 -9.46
CA GLN A 405 -10.84 4.55 -8.65
C GLN A 405 -9.32 4.66 -8.45
N GLY A 406 -8.89 5.69 -7.74
CA GLY A 406 -7.48 6.06 -7.60
C GLY A 406 -7.04 7.04 -8.69
N GLY A 407 -5.99 7.82 -8.37
CA GLY A 407 -5.51 8.90 -9.22
C GLY A 407 -5.08 8.45 -10.63
N THR A 408 -4.70 7.19 -10.80
CA THR A 408 -4.29 6.64 -12.11
C THR A 408 -5.45 6.53 -13.09
N PHE A 409 -6.68 6.31 -12.62
CA PHE A 409 -7.87 6.25 -13.48
C PHE A 409 -8.41 7.62 -13.89
N LEU A 410 -7.86 8.72 -13.36
CA LEU A 410 -8.10 10.06 -13.91
C LEU A 410 -7.46 10.21 -15.31
N ASN A 411 -6.56 9.32 -15.68
CA ASN A 411 -6.00 9.21 -17.02
C ASN A 411 -6.97 8.43 -17.93
N ASP A 412 -7.62 9.13 -18.87
CA ASP A 412 -8.58 8.55 -19.81
C ASP A 412 -7.99 7.41 -20.66
N ALA A 413 -6.67 7.46 -20.96
CA ALA A 413 -6.02 6.40 -21.71
C ALA A 413 -5.92 5.08 -20.92
N VAL A 414 -5.69 5.16 -19.60
CA VAL A 414 -5.70 3.99 -18.71
C VAL A 414 -7.11 3.44 -18.56
N LEU A 415 -8.08 4.32 -18.35
CA LEU A 415 -9.49 3.96 -18.21
C LEU A 415 -10.01 3.26 -19.47
N ARG A 416 -9.73 3.84 -20.64
CA ARG A 416 -10.12 3.23 -21.91
C ARG A 416 -9.41 1.90 -22.18
N ALA A 417 -8.11 1.82 -21.88
CA ALA A 417 -7.36 0.57 -21.99
C ALA A 417 -7.96 -0.54 -21.12
N PHE A 418 -8.49 -0.18 -19.94
CA PHE A 418 -9.18 -1.11 -19.05
C PHE A 418 -10.45 -1.65 -19.69
N GLU A 419 -11.32 -0.79 -20.19
CA GLU A 419 -12.55 -1.19 -20.89
C GLU A 419 -12.28 -2.06 -22.12
N LEU A 420 -11.25 -1.68 -22.91
CA LEU A 420 -10.89 -2.42 -24.11
C LEU A 420 -10.30 -3.81 -23.82
N LEU A 421 -9.60 -3.98 -22.69
CA LEU A 421 -9.02 -5.27 -22.30
C LEU A 421 -10.02 -6.19 -21.62
N THR A 422 -10.99 -5.64 -20.90
CA THR A 422 -12.02 -6.41 -20.20
C THR A 422 -13.29 -6.61 -21.03
N GLY A 423 -13.51 -5.76 -22.04
CA GLY A 423 -14.76 -5.74 -22.80
C GLY A 423 -15.96 -5.28 -21.97
N ARG A 424 -15.74 -4.59 -20.84
CA ARG A 424 -16.77 -4.14 -19.91
C ARG A 424 -16.72 -2.63 -19.76
N GLU A 425 -17.88 -2.03 -19.68
CA GLU A 425 -18.02 -0.64 -19.22
C GLU A 425 -17.85 -0.60 -17.70
N VAL A 426 -17.16 0.44 -17.23
CA VAL A 426 -16.90 0.62 -15.81
C VAL A 426 -17.34 2.00 -15.33
N VAL A 427 -17.59 2.13 -14.05
CA VAL A 427 -17.92 3.41 -13.43
C VAL A 427 -16.65 4.02 -12.86
N ARG A 428 -16.26 5.20 -13.38
CA ARG A 428 -15.23 6.05 -12.79
C ARG A 428 -15.90 7.28 -12.19
N PRO A 429 -15.92 7.42 -10.86
CA PRO A 429 -16.40 8.65 -10.22
C PRO A 429 -15.56 9.88 -10.61
N ASP A 430 -16.16 11.04 -10.63
CA ASP A 430 -15.46 12.32 -10.79
C ASP A 430 -14.46 12.57 -9.64
N VAL A 431 -14.73 11.99 -8.49
CA VAL A 431 -13.88 11.96 -7.28
C VAL A 431 -12.96 10.74 -7.19
N ALA A 432 -12.65 10.09 -8.32
CA ALA A 432 -11.86 8.85 -8.32
C ALA A 432 -10.55 8.94 -7.52
N GLY A 433 -9.91 10.12 -7.48
CA GLY A 433 -8.71 10.36 -6.68
C GLY A 433 -8.97 10.62 -5.19
N LEU A 434 -10.22 10.84 -4.78
CA LEU A 434 -10.64 11.22 -3.41
C LEU A 434 -11.41 10.10 -2.71
N MET A 435 -11.55 8.93 -3.31
CA MET A 435 -12.41 7.85 -2.80
C MET A 435 -12.01 7.38 -1.39
N GLY A 436 -10.74 7.39 -1.06
CA GLY A 436 -10.26 7.04 0.29
C GLY A 436 -10.77 8.03 1.35
N CYS A 437 -10.54 9.34 1.15
CA CYS A 437 -11.00 10.35 2.09
C CYS A 437 -12.53 10.50 2.10
N LEU A 438 -13.21 10.30 0.95
CA LEU A 438 -14.66 10.25 0.89
C LEU A 438 -15.22 9.11 1.75
N GLY A 439 -14.67 7.90 1.62
CA GLY A 439 -15.07 6.76 2.44
C GLY A 439 -14.77 6.93 3.93
N ALA A 440 -13.70 7.64 4.26
CA ALA A 440 -13.41 8.03 5.65
C ALA A 440 -14.45 9.03 6.17
N ALA A 441 -14.81 10.07 5.40
CA ALA A 441 -15.83 11.04 5.80
C ALA A 441 -17.23 10.39 5.93
N LEU A 442 -17.59 9.47 5.02
CA LEU A 442 -18.81 8.66 5.15
C LEU A 442 -18.79 7.80 6.41
N THR A 443 -17.62 7.27 6.80
CA THR A 443 -17.45 6.54 8.05
C THR A 443 -17.70 7.45 9.24
N ALA A 444 -17.07 8.62 9.27
CA ALA A 444 -17.29 9.61 10.33
C ALA A 444 -18.77 9.96 10.49
N ARG A 445 -19.48 10.16 9.37
CA ARG A 445 -20.92 10.44 9.37
C ARG A 445 -21.76 9.27 9.93
N GLU A 446 -21.47 8.04 9.50
CA GLU A 446 -22.20 6.84 9.95
C GLU A 446 -21.99 6.49 11.41
N THR A 447 -20.81 6.82 11.95
CA THR A 447 -20.43 6.49 13.34
C THR A 447 -20.67 7.63 14.33
N TYR A 448 -21.14 8.78 13.86
CA TYR A 448 -21.43 9.91 14.74
C TYR A 448 -22.58 9.59 15.69
N ASP A 449 -22.34 9.69 16.97
CA ASP A 449 -23.23 9.34 18.08
C ASP A 449 -23.61 10.55 18.96
N GLY A 450 -23.33 11.77 18.49
CA GLY A 450 -23.60 13.01 19.23
C GLY A 450 -22.46 13.42 20.17
N VAL A 451 -21.38 12.65 20.27
CA VAL A 451 -20.21 13.01 21.08
C VAL A 451 -19.37 14.04 20.32
N PRO A 452 -18.97 15.15 20.95
CA PRO A 452 -18.14 16.17 20.32
C PRO A 452 -16.82 15.60 19.80
N SER A 453 -16.38 16.07 18.62
CA SER A 453 -15.10 15.68 18.04
C SER A 453 -13.92 16.09 18.92
N THR A 454 -12.90 15.25 18.96
CA THR A 454 -11.62 15.51 19.62
C THR A 454 -10.62 16.23 18.73
N LEU A 455 -11.00 16.55 17.48
CA LEU A 455 -10.16 17.16 16.47
C LEU A 455 -9.52 18.46 16.98
N MET A 456 -8.22 18.64 16.71
CA MET A 456 -7.48 19.83 17.13
C MET A 456 -8.09 21.12 16.61
N THR A 457 -8.22 22.09 17.48
CA THR A 457 -8.63 23.46 17.18
C THR A 457 -7.53 24.27 16.49
N LEU A 458 -7.86 25.37 15.84
CA LEU A 458 -6.88 26.27 15.22
C LEU A 458 -5.83 26.79 16.21
N ALA A 459 -6.24 27.02 17.47
CA ALA A 459 -5.35 27.46 18.54
C ALA A 459 -4.32 26.38 18.94
N GLU A 460 -4.72 25.13 18.98
CA GLU A 460 -3.83 23.99 19.24
C GLU A 460 -2.90 23.75 18.06
N LEU A 461 -3.42 23.81 16.82
CA LEU A 461 -2.62 23.68 15.60
C LEU A 461 -1.54 24.76 15.49
N SER A 462 -1.80 25.98 15.99
CA SER A 462 -0.80 27.07 15.97
C SER A 462 0.41 26.77 16.88
N ARG A 463 0.24 25.92 17.89
CA ARG A 463 1.28 25.50 18.84
C ARG A 463 1.81 24.11 18.52
N PHE A 464 1.30 23.46 17.48
CA PHE A 464 1.67 22.09 17.13
C PHE A 464 3.15 22.03 16.76
N SER A 465 3.85 21.09 17.37
CA SER A 465 5.21 20.71 17.04
C SER A 465 5.41 19.22 17.30
N LEU A 466 6.37 18.64 16.64
CA LEU A 466 6.77 17.25 16.85
C LEU A 466 8.27 17.10 16.90
N THR A 467 8.72 16.09 17.64
CA THR A 467 10.12 15.67 17.68
C THR A 467 10.20 14.18 17.37
N THR A 468 11.21 13.77 16.61
CA THR A 468 11.38 12.38 16.20
C THR A 468 12.70 11.84 16.69
N GLU A 469 12.66 10.70 17.36
CA GLU A 469 13.84 9.96 17.83
C GLU A 469 13.85 8.56 17.21
N THR A 470 15.05 8.05 16.94
CA THR A 470 15.23 6.66 16.52
C THR A 470 15.77 5.82 17.66
N ALA A 471 15.19 4.66 17.89
CA ALA A 471 15.63 3.72 18.92
C ALA A 471 15.67 2.29 18.40
N VAL A 472 16.45 1.44 19.05
CA VAL A 472 16.44 0.00 18.77
C VAL A 472 15.64 -0.71 19.84
N CYS A 473 14.59 -1.40 19.47
CA CYS A 473 13.80 -2.22 20.38
C CYS A 473 14.63 -3.38 20.93
N LYS A 474 14.74 -3.46 22.27
CA LYS A 474 15.50 -4.50 22.99
C LYS A 474 14.60 -5.56 23.62
N LEU A 475 13.31 -5.57 23.29
CA LEU A 475 12.31 -6.46 23.93
C LEU A 475 12.34 -7.90 23.39
N CYS A 476 12.93 -8.12 22.22
CA CYS A 476 13.12 -9.45 21.62
C CYS A 476 14.32 -9.43 20.66
N GLN A 477 14.63 -10.57 20.07
CA GLN A 477 15.78 -10.75 19.17
C GLN A 477 15.62 -10.09 17.79
N ASN A 478 14.46 -9.52 17.46
CA ASN A 478 14.28 -8.84 16.18
C ASN A 478 14.96 -7.47 16.11
N HIS A 479 15.28 -6.87 17.26
CA HIS A 479 15.96 -5.58 17.33
C HIS A 479 15.40 -4.52 16.38
N CYS A 480 14.05 -4.40 16.33
CA CYS A 480 13.37 -3.47 15.44
C CYS A 480 13.93 -2.06 15.61
N LYS A 481 14.21 -1.39 14.48
CA LYS A 481 14.47 0.05 14.46
C LYS A 481 13.13 0.75 14.63
N LEU A 482 12.98 1.47 15.73
CA LEU A 482 11.77 2.21 16.06
C LEU A 482 11.98 3.68 15.74
N THR A 483 10.93 4.31 15.22
CA THR A 483 10.80 5.76 15.15
C THR A 483 9.78 6.18 16.19
N ILE A 484 10.17 7.00 17.13
CA ILE A 484 9.35 7.50 18.23
C ILE A 484 9.10 8.97 17.95
N THR A 485 7.87 9.32 17.65
CA THR A 485 7.42 10.70 17.45
C THR A 485 6.73 11.17 18.72
N THR A 486 7.17 12.29 19.28
CA THR A 486 6.54 12.94 20.43
C THR A 486 5.93 14.25 19.94
N PHE A 487 4.65 14.44 20.20
CA PHE A 487 3.90 15.64 19.84
C PHE A 487 3.93 16.69 20.95
N SER A 488 3.55 17.92 20.64
CA SER A 488 3.57 19.06 21.56
C SER A 488 2.68 18.90 22.80
N ASP A 489 1.68 18.04 22.75
CA ASP A 489 0.80 17.66 23.88
C ASP A 489 1.40 16.56 24.76
N GLY A 490 2.58 16.04 24.43
CA GLY A 490 3.25 14.96 25.13
C GLY A 490 2.84 13.55 24.71
N GLN A 491 1.87 13.40 23.81
CA GLN A 491 1.53 12.09 23.24
C GLN A 491 2.69 11.55 22.41
N ARG A 492 2.81 10.22 22.37
CA ARG A 492 3.88 9.52 21.65
C ARG A 492 3.31 8.51 20.67
N HIS A 493 3.79 8.56 19.46
CA HIS A 493 3.54 7.56 18.44
C HIS A 493 4.82 6.77 18.13
N VAL A 494 4.72 5.43 18.09
CA VAL A 494 5.86 4.55 17.80
C VAL A 494 5.58 3.78 16.51
N SER A 495 6.49 3.89 15.55
CA SER A 495 6.46 3.17 14.28
C SER A 495 7.72 2.31 14.08
N GLY A 496 7.74 1.49 13.02
CA GLY A 496 8.84 0.55 12.75
C GLY A 496 8.83 -0.70 13.63
N ASN A 497 7.90 -0.82 14.57
CA ASN A 497 7.68 -2.00 15.38
C ASN A 497 7.10 -3.14 14.54
N ARG A 498 7.52 -4.38 14.84
CA ARG A 498 6.98 -5.60 14.22
C ARG A 498 6.03 -6.37 15.13
N CYS A 499 5.71 -5.81 16.28
CA CYS A 499 4.75 -6.36 17.23
C CYS A 499 4.28 -5.25 18.18
N GLU A 500 3.12 -5.46 18.79
CA GLU A 500 2.49 -4.53 19.73
C GLU A 500 3.40 -4.14 20.91
N ARG A 501 4.21 -5.08 21.41
CA ARG A 501 5.21 -4.79 22.47
C ARG A 501 6.23 -3.74 22.04
N GLY A 502 6.59 -3.69 20.77
CA GLY A 502 7.48 -2.67 20.24
C GLY A 502 6.84 -1.29 20.25
N ALA A 503 5.54 -1.21 19.99
CA ALA A 503 4.75 0.03 20.03
C ALA A 503 4.55 0.54 21.48
N THR A 504 4.07 -0.33 22.37
CA THR A 504 3.76 0.03 23.76
C THR A 504 5.00 0.16 24.64
N GLN A 505 6.16 -0.37 24.22
CA GLN A 505 7.40 -0.47 25.01
C GLN A 505 7.23 -1.24 26.35
N GLU A 506 6.18 -2.03 26.46
CA GLU A 506 5.94 -2.85 27.65
C GLU A 506 6.96 -3.98 27.79
N ARG A 507 7.69 -3.98 28.90
CA ARG A 507 8.72 -5.00 29.20
C ARG A 507 8.12 -6.38 29.53
N ARG A 508 6.88 -6.44 29.98
CA ARG A 508 6.19 -7.71 30.34
C ARG A 508 5.12 -8.03 29.31
N ALA A 509 5.29 -9.16 28.60
CA ALA A 509 4.17 -9.78 27.90
C ALA A 509 3.11 -10.16 28.97
N LYS A 510 1.83 -9.83 28.72
CA LYS A 510 0.73 -10.45 29.45
C LYS A 510 0.98 -11.97 29.42
N LYS A 511 1.15 -12.60 30.58
CA LYS A 511 1.21 -14.06 30.66
C LYS A 511 -0.09 -14.60 30.12
N SER A 512 -0.04 -15.20 28.94
CA SER A 512 -1.16 -15.98 28.45
C SER A 512 -1.16 -17.31 29.19
N ASP A 513 -2.29 -17.70 29.73
CA ASP A 513 -2.47 -19.03 30.33
C ASP A 513 -2.53 -20.12 29.26
N MET A 514 -2.69 -19.75 27.99
CA MET A 514 -2.64 -20.69 26.86
C MET A 514 -1.22 -21.16 26.59
N PRO A 515 -0.97 -22.47 26.49
CA PRO A 515 0.33 -23.00 26.13
C PRO A 515 0.71 -22.63 24.69
N ASN A 516 1.93 -22.13 24.52
CA ASN A 516 2.47 -21.86 23.19
C ASN A 516 2.93 -23.16 22.52
N LEU A 517 2.08 -23.75 21.67
CA LEU A 517 2.36 -25.01 20.99
C LEU A 517 3.51 -24.92 19.99
N TYR A 518 3.78 -23.74 19.40
CA TYR A 518 4.95 -23.54 18.53
C TYR A 518 6.26 -23.61 19.32
N ASP A 519 6.34 -22.99 20.51
CA ASP A 519 7.51 -23.10 21.37
C ASP A 519 7.68 -24.52 21.89
N TYR A 520 6.58 -25.22 22.21
CA TYR A 520 6.61 -26.62 22.58
C TYR A 520 7.15 -27.49 21.43
N LYS A 521 6.60 -27.35 20.20
CA LYS A 521 7.07 -28.06 19.00
C LYS A 521 8.57 -27.80 18.77
N TYR A 522 8.97 -26.53 18.79
CA TYR A 522 10.36 -26.16 18.59
C TYR A 522 11.31 -26.81 19.61
N ARG A 523 10.98 -26.73 20.89
CA ARG A 523 11.78 -27.38 21.95
C ARG A 523 11.82 -28.89 21.77
N ARG A 524 10.71 -29.52 21.43
CA ARG A 524 10.61 -30.95 21.22
C ARG A 524 11.43 -31.43 20.03
N THR A 525 11.35 -30.73 18.90
CA THR A 525 12.08 -31.06 17.68
C THR A 525 13.59 -31.05 17.89
N PHE A 526 14.13 -30.12 18.68
CA PHE A 526 15.57 -29.95 18.89
C PHE A 526 16.08 -30.42 20.26
N ALA A 527 15.34 -31.24 20.99
CA ALA A 527 15.66 -31.69 22.35
C ALA A 527 16.69 -32.83 22.43
N TYR A 528 17.21 -33.30 21.30
CA TYR A 528 18.06 -34.48 21.25
C TYR A 528 19.46 -34.21 21.81
N ARG A 529 20.02 -35.19 22.55
CA ARG A 529 21.33 -35.12 23.16
C ARG A 529 22.38 -35.74 22.24
N ARG A 530 23.33 -34.94 21.80
CA ARG A 530 24.48 -35.39 20.98
C ARG A 530 25.36 -36.38 21.74
N LEU A 531 26.09 -37.23 21.03
CA LEU A 531 27.12 -38.09 21.57
C LEU A 531 28.16 -37.31 22.39
N ARG A 532 28.71 -37.89 23.45
CA ARG A 532 29.82 -37.31 24.17
C ARG A 532 31.12 -37.44 23.33
N ARG A 533 32.10 -36.59 23.57
CA ARG A 533 33.41 -36.74 22.95
C ARG A 533 33.99 -38.09 23.32
N GLY A 534 34.52 -38.82 22.33
CA GLY A 534 35.01 -40.19 22.49
C GLY A 534 33.98 -41.28 22.27
N GLN A 535 32.69 -40.96 22.17
CA GLN A 535 31.64 -41.90 21.73
C GLN A 535 31.38 -41.79 20.22
N ASP A 536 31.88 -40.74 19.59
CA ASP A 536 31.78 -40.48 18.14
C ASP A 536 32.88 -41.24 17.42
N THR A 537 32.50 -42.20 16.59
CA THR A 537 33.45 -43.01 15.80
C THR A 537 33.80 -42.38 14.45
N ARG A 538 32.99 -41.42 13.97
CA ARG A 538 33.13 -40.74 12.67
C ARG A 538 33.34 -39.24 12.77
N GLY A 539 33.50 -38.70 13.97
CA GLY A 539 33.74 -37.26 14.20
C GLY A 539 32.44 -36.42 14.22
N GLU A 540 32.63 -35.11 14.03
CA GLU A 540 31.56 -34.13 14.13
C GLU A 540 30.90 -33.86 12.76
N ILE A 541 29.57 -33.72 12.75
CA ILE A 541 28.80 -33.31 11.59
C ILE A 541 27.83 -32.20 11.96
N GLY A 542 27.83 -31.10 11.20
CA GLY A 542 26.96 -29.94 11.40
C GLY A 542 25.60 -30.12 10.76
N VAL A 543 24.53 -29.67 11.43
CA VAL A 543 23.18 -29.61 10.89
C VAL A 543 22.65 -28.19 11.09
N PRO A 544 22.38 -27.42 10.03
CA PRO A 544 21.85 -26.07 10.16
C PRO A 544 20.38 -26.14 10.60
N ARG A 545 20.03 -25.35 11.62
CA ARG A 545 18.67 -25.28 12.17
C ARG A 545 17.78 -24.35 11.34
N VAL A 546 17.49 -24.73 10.12
CA VAL A 546 16.78 -23.89 9.14
C VAL A 546 15.97 -24.74 8.15
N LEU A 547 15.00 -24.12 7.51
CA LEU A 547 14.17 -24.73 6.46
C LEU A 547 13.56 -26.09 6.87
N GLY A 548 13.69 -27.12 6.05
CA GLY A 548 13.15 -28.46 6.32
C GLY A 548 13.63 -29.13 7.61
N MET A 549 14.68 -28.60 8.26
CA MET A 549 15.14 -29.13 9.53
C MET A 549 14.18 -28.89 10.70
N TYR A 550 13.25 -27.94 10.56
CA TYR A 550 12.18 -27.76 11.57
C TYR A 550 11.20 -28.95 11.64
N GLU A 551 11.16 -29.77 10.60
CA GLU A 551 10.37 -31.01 10.57
C GLU A 551 11.27 -32.25 10.65
N ASN A 552 12.35 -32.28 9.90
CA ASN A 552 13.13 -33.49 9.63
C ASN A 552 14.34 -33.70 10.56
N TYR A 553 14.64 -32.74 11.48
CA TYR A 553 15.79 -32.88 12.38
C TYR A 553 15.78 -34.15 13.23
N PRO A 554 14.66 -34.62 13.82
CA PRO A 554 14.62 -35.86 14.59
C PRO A 554 15.08 -37.08 13.79
N LEU A 555 14.66 -37.17 12.52
CA LEU A 555 15.05 -38.25 11.60
C LEU A 555 16.55 -38.23 11.34
N TRP A 556 17.08 -37.08 10.88
CA TRP A 556 18.47 -36.93 10.54
C TRP A 556 19.39 -37.06 11.76
N PHE A 557 19.00 -36.51 12.90
CA PHE A 557 19.74 -36.68 14.14
C PHE A 557 19.88 -38.17 14.52
N THR A 558 18.80 -38.90 14.42
CA THR A 558 18.81 -40.33 14.77
C THR A 558 19.71 -41.12 13.82
N ILE A 559 19.58 -40.93 12.52
CA ILE A 559 20.39 -41.61 11.52
C ILE A 559 21.88 -41.29 11.72
N LEU A 560 22.24 -40.02 11.79
CA LEU A 560 23.63 -39.59 11.91
C LEU A 560 24.24 -40.05 13.22
N THR A 561 23.50 -40.03 14.31
CA THR A 561 23.97 -40.55 15.62
C THR A 561 24.19 -42.06 15.62
N GLN A 562 23.29 -42.80 14.99
CA GLN A 562 23.44 -44.28 14.85
C GLN A 562 24.61 -44.63 13.93
N LEU A 563 24.94 -43.77 12.96
CA LEU A 563 26.15 -43.92 12.14
C LEU A 563 27.43 -43.53 12.84
N GLY A 564 27.37 -43.09 14.11
CA GLY A 564 28.56 -42.73 14.91
C GLY A 564 29.01 -41.29 14.79
N PHE A 565 28.22 -40.38 14.22
CA PHE A 565 28.52 -38.96 14.15
C PHE A 565 28.07 -38.22 15.42
N ARG A 566 28.87 -37.30 15.87
CA ARG A 566 28.47 -36.29 16.85
C ARG A 566 27.81 -35.13 16.18
N VAL A 567 26.48 -35.06 16.27
CA VAL A 567 25.66 -34.04 15.57
C VAL A 567 25.80 -32.68 16.27
N MET A 568 26.29 -31.70 15.53
CA MET A 568 26.44 -30.30 15.95
C MET A 568 25.38 -29.46 15.27
N ILE A 569 24.55 -28.78 16.08
CA ILE A 569 23.46 -27.96 15.53
C ILE A 569 23.81 -26.47 15.64
N SER A 570 23.41 -25.66 14.68
CA SER A 570 23.53 -24.20 14.74
C SER A 570 22.64 -23.60 15.84
N GLY A 571 22.87 -22.34 16.20
CA GLY A 571 22.07 -21.61 17.20
C GLY A 571 20.60 -21.42 16.81
N ARG A 572 19.83 -20.73 17.65
CA ARG A 572 18.51 -20.22 17.28
C ARG A 572 18.69 -19.07 16.28
N SER A 573 17.75 -18.97 15.34
CA SER A 573 17.70 -17.83 14.42
C SER A 573 17.53 -16.52 15.18
N ASN A 574 18.33 -15.53 14.86
CA ASN A 574 18.26 -14.17 15.35
C ASN A 574 18.82 -13.22 14.27
N HIS A 575 18.73 -11.93 14.50
CA HIS A 575 19.21 -10.93 13.54
C HIS A 575 20.73 -10.95 13.35
N GLU A 576 21.47 -11.13 14.42
CA GLU A 576 22.94 -11.23 14.39
C GLU A 576 23.40 -12.41 13.51
N LEU A 577 22.72 -13.55 13.63
CA LEU A 577 22.99 -14.71 12.76
C LEU A 577 22.67 -14.42 11.29
N PHE A 578 21.61 -13.68 11.00
CA PHE A 578 21.28 -13.22 9.66
C PHE A 578 22.37 -12.31 9.11
N GLU A 579 22.77 -11.29 9.87
CA GLU A 579 23.81 -10.35 9.47
C GLU A 579 25.15 -11.05 9.19
N SER A 580 25.50 -12.05 9.98
CA SER A 580 26.75 -12.82 9.79
C SER A 580 26.81 -13.57 8.46
N GLY A 581 25.69 -13.90 7.86
CA GLY A 581 25.61 -14.59 6.57
C GLY A 581 25.28 -13.69 5.37
N MET A 582 25.12 -12.38 5.58
CA MET A 582 24.56 -11.46 4.59
C MET A 582 25.40 -11.38 3.31
N ASP A 583 26.72 -11.38 3.43
CA ASP A 583 27.66 -11.22 2.31
C ASP A 583 27.57 -12.36 1.27
N SER A 584 27.08 -13.53 1.68
CA SER A 584 26.96 -14.71 0.83
C SER A 584 25.58 -14.87 0.17
N ILE A 585 24.62 -13.96 0.46
CA ILE A 585 23.26 -14.02 -0.10
C ILE A 585 23.29 -13.57 -1.56
N PRO A 586 22.97 -14.44 -2.53
CA PRO A 586 23.12 -14.12 -3.95
C PRO A 586 22.01 -13.25 -4.52
N SER A 587 20.88 -13.08 -3.81
CA SER A 587 19.72 -12.33 -4.32
C SER A 587 18.92 -11.71 -3.17
N GLU A 588 18.57 -10.44 -3.33
CA GLU A 588 17.69 -9.71 -2.42
C GLU A 588 16.25 -10.28 -2.40
N ASN A 589 15.83 -10.94 -3.46
CA ASN A 589 14.46 -11.39 -3.64
C ASN A 589 14.14 -12.75 -3.01
N VAL A 590 15.13 -13.44 -2.41
CA VAL A 590 14.84 -14.70 -1.70
C VAL A 590 14.16 -14.43 -0.37
N CYS A 591 13.31 -15.37 0.06
CA CYS A 591 12.60 -15.25 1.33
C CYS A 591 13.55 -15.21 2.53
N TYR A 592 13.11 -14.60 3.62
CA TYR A 592 13.94 -14.45 4.84
C TYR A 592 14.43 -15.78 5.43
N PRO A 593 13.65 -16.88 5.47
CA PRO A 593 14.17 -18.19 5.89
C PRO A 593 15.35 -18.69 5.05
N ALA A 594 15.34 -18.43 3.74
CA ALA A 594 16.47 -18.75 2.88
C ALA A 594 17.71 -17.90 3.23
N LYS A 595 17.53 -16.60 3.44
CA LYS A 595 18.62 -15.69 3.88
C LYS A 595 19.23 -16.14 5.21
N LEU A 596 18.43 -16.60 6.16
CA LEU A 596 18.88 -17.16 7.44
C LEU A 596 19.76 -18.40 7.27
N ALA A 597 19.55 -19.20 6.21
CA ALA A 597 20.33 -20.41 5.99
C ALA A 597 21.83 -20.12 5.85
N HIS A 598 22.19 -18.99 5.24
CA HIS A 598 23.58 -18.54 5.11
C HIS A 598 24.26 -18.35 6.48
N GLY A 599 23.62 -17.60 7.38
CA GLY A 599 24.12 -17.41 8.73
C GLY A 599 24.20 -18.70 9.55
N HIS A 600 23.22 -19.60 9.40
CA HIS A 600 23.25 -20.90 10.09
C HIS A 600 24.42 -21.77 9.65
N VAL A 601 24.70 -21.83 8.35
CA VAL A 601 25.83 -22.60 7.82
C VAL A 601 27.15 -21.95 8.22
N LYS A 602 27.28 -20.63 8.05
CA LYS A 602 28.45 -19.88 8.48
C LYS A 602 28.77 -20.08 9.98
N SER A 603 27.74 -20.04 10.83
CA SER A 603 27.95 -20.27 12.29
C SER A 603 28.47 -21.66 12.62
N LEU A 604 28.22 -22.68 11.80
CA LEU A 604 28.80 -24.02 11.95
C LEU A 604 30.25 -24.05 11.47
N ILE A 605 30.55 -23.38 10.37
CA ILE A 605 31.92 -23.24 9.83
C ILE A 605 32.79 -22.49 10.85
N ASP A 606 32.32 -21.39 11.41
CA ASP A 606 33.02 -20.60 12.43
C ASP A 606 33.31 -21.41 13.72
N LYS A 607 32.51 -22.44 14.01
CA LYS A 607 32.73 -23.42 15.08
C LYS A 607 33.78 -24.51 14.72
N GLY A 608 34.35 -24.46 13.52
CA GLY A 608 35.33 -25.43 13.04
C GLY A 608 34.72 -26.73 12.48
N ILE A 609 33.43 -26.77 12.24
CA ILE A 609 32.76 -27.95 11.68
C ILE A 609 33.10 -28.05 10.18
N LYS A 610 33.73 -29.14 9.78
CA LYS A 610 34.21 -29.34 8.40
C LYS A 610 33.19 -30.05 7.49
N THR A 611 32.21 -30.76 8.05
CA THR A 611 31.21 -31.52 7.32
C THR A 611 29.84 -31.05 7.78
N ILE A 612 28.99 -30.63 6.82
CA ILE A 612 27.64 -30.13 7.09
C ILE A 612 26.64 -31.00 6.32
N TRP A 613 25.64 -31.50 7.04
CA TRP A 613 24.51 -32.22 6.49
C TRP A 613 23.35 -31.26 6.26
N PHE A 614 23.06 -30.99 5.02
CA PHE A 614 21.96 -30.11 4.59
C PHE A 614 21.34 -30.66 3.30
N PRO A 615 20.39 -31.62 3.39
CA PRO A 615 19.85 -32.30 2.24
C PRO A 615 18.86 -31.44 1.45
N CYS A 616 18.83 -31.64 0.13
CA CYS A 616 17.78 -31.19 -0.77
C CYS A 616 16.57 -32.14 -0.65
N VAL A 617 15.44 -31.63 -0.16
CA VAL A 617 14.22 -32.43 0.04
C VAL A 617 13.14 -31.89 -0.88
N PHE A 618 12.80 -32.62 -1.94
CA PHE A 618 11.85 -32.19 -2.95
C PHE A 618 10.40 -32.36 -2.53
N TYR A 619 10.10 -33.44 -1.80
CA TYR A 619 8.76 -33.74 -1.33
C TYR A 619 8.79 -34.45 0.03
N GLU A 620 7.72 -34.29 0.77
CA GLU A 620 7.52 -34.91 2.08
C GLU A 620 6.52 -36.06 1.98
N ARG A 621 6.47 -36.89 3.04
CA ARG A 621 5.43 -37.89 3.14
C ARG A 621 4.05 -37.23 3.21
N LYS A 622 3.12 -37.68 2.38
CA LYS A 622 1.72 -37.29 2.45
C LYS A 622 1.10 -37.78 3.77
N LEU A 623 0.81 -36.85 4.68
CA LEU A 623 0.27 -37.15 6.02
C LEU A 623 -1.26 -37.16 6.02
N VAL A 624 -1.91 -36.50 5.07
CA VAL A 624 -3.37 -36.42 4.95
C VAL A 624 -3.73 -36.80 3.52
N ASP A 625 -4.54 -37.85 3.36
CA ASP A 625 -4.87 -38.42 2.04
C ASP A 625 -5.51 -37.41 1.08
N ARG A 626 -6.34 -36.49 1.60
CA ARG A 626 -7.01 -35.45 0.84
C ARG A 626 -6.17 -34.17 0.64
N ALA A 627 -4.89 -34.17 1.04
CA ALA A 627 -4.01 -33.03 0.72
C ALA A 627 -3.71 -33.00 -0.78
N ASP A 628 -3.81 -31.85 -1.39
CA ASP A 628 -3.62 -31.67 -2.83
C ASP A 628 -2.16 -31.81 -3.24
N ASP A 629 -1.24 -31.37 -2.36
CA ASP A 629 0.18 -31.34 -2.65
C ASP A 629 1.02 -31.77 -1.43
N HIS A 630 2.19 -32.34 -1.71
CA HIS A 630 3.20 -32.70 -0.71
C HIS A 630 4.65 -32.36 -1.15
N PHE A 631 4.80 -31.52 -2.18
CA PHE A 631 6.08 -30.99 -2.60
C PHE A 631 6.53 -29.83 -1.71
N ASN A 632 7.82 -29.78 -1.44
CA ASN A 632 8.42 -28.64 -0.77
C ASN A 632 8.55 -27.45 -1.73
N CYS A 633 8.58 -26.24 -1.17
CA CYS A 633 8.84 -25.05 -1.97
C CYS A 633 10.24 -25.14 -2.61
N PRO A 634 10.49 -24.45 -3.74
CA PRO A 634 11.79 -24.48 -4.44
C PRO A 634 12.98 -24.16 -3.54
N ILE A 635 12.80 -23.29 -2.54
CA ILE A 635 13.86 -22.96 -1.57
C ILE A 635 14.25 -24.19 -0.73
N VAL A 636 13.31 -24.91 -0.14
CA VAL A 636 13.62 -26.12 0.64
C VAL A 636 14.25 -27.19 -0.23
N ALA A 637 13.76 -27.32 -1.48
CA ALA A 637 14.19 -28.34 -2.42
C ALA A 637 15.61 -28.11 -2.95
N THR A 638 16.08 -26.88 -3.17
CA THR A 638 17.31 -26.59 -3.91
C THR A 638 18.33 -25.72 -3.17
N TYR A 639 17.96 -25.08 -2.08
CA TYR A 639 18.80 -24.08 -1.44
C TYR A 639 20.11 -24.61 -0.84
N PRO A 640 20.23 -25.87 -0.41
CA PRO A 640 21.51 -26.45 -0.04
C PRO A 640 22.59 -26.33 -1.15
N GLU A 641 22.21 -26.44 -2.43
CA GLU A 641 23.13 -26.24 -3.55
C GLU A 641 23.52 -24.77 -3.73
N VAL A 642 22.60 -23.85 -3.49
CA VAL A 642 22.88 -22.41 -3.49
C VAL A 642 23.89 -22.07 -2.38
N ILE A 643 23.69 -22.60 -1.18
CA ILE A 643 24.62 -22.43 -0.06
C ILE A 643 26.01 -22.97 -0.41
N ARG A 644 26.09 -24.17 -0.98
CA ARG A 644 27.36 -24.81 -1.37
C ARG A 644 28.21 -23.96 -2.33
N THR A 645 27.56 -23.15 -3.16
CA THR A 645 28.25 -22.30 -4.15
C THR A 645 28.58 -20.90 -3.65
N ASN A 646 27.97 -20.44 -2.55
CA ASN A 646 28.06 -19.05 -2.11
C ASN A 646 28.64 -18.87 -0.69
N VAL A 647 28.75 -19.94 0.11
CA VAL A 647 29.30 -19.91 1.49
C VAL A 647 30.63 -20.74 1.62
#